data_b4de7ef5854e41d3fc1c2a886e522036
#
_entry.id   b4de7ef5854e41d3fc1c2a886e522036
#
_cell.length_a   1.000
_cell.length_b   1.000
_cell.length_c   1.000
_cell.angle_alpha   90.00
_cell.angle_beta   90.00
_cell.angle_gamma   90.00
#
_symmetry.space_group_name_H-M   'P 1'
#
loop_
_entity.id
_entity.type
_entity.pdbx_description
1 polymer ?
#
loop_
_entity_poly.entity_id
_entity_poly.type
_entity_poly.pdbx_seq_one_letter_code
_entity_poly.pdbx_strand_id
1 'polypeptide(L)'
;MKRYATSREQVVALCHSLLERGYLKATEGNVSVRVPGEDAFAITPSNYDYALLHSEDVCVLDQGLRRLEGSMKASIEAGMHAAVYTRRADVNAIIHTHQPYASALALVRRPIPALFDEQVRFLGRSVELVDYAPSGTSFLRKNVEKAVGSNANAYILASHGVLVLGGDPERAVFNMALLEKVALDYLLALMTGDKVHRVPAPIREVAFAKLRKDEKKLAGQLAAAREAAEAVVPAGEDAGEGEVAAARAGAAAAPGAGAPAAASASGARLSGAQLAGYAISAYPDVKDVYARLDALVRQPIRPLRRDAMAEALEYYETKCRRSRELTDEAGELIPGGVQHNLAFNYPFPLAIARAEGAHLWDVDGNRYIDFLQAGGPTVLGSNHAPLREKVAAVVDESGPVTGLFHEYELKLAELVHRLMPACEQFRMLGSGTESVMAAIRAARAFTGRKWVVKAGGAYHGWSDQMVYGLHVPGTWRFEAKGIPLGATALTREAFPADLKALRRKLVQNRALGGTAAVILEPVGPESGTRPVPFGFNAAVRELCDEFGALLIFDEVVTGFRLGLGGAQGYFGVRPDLTVFGKCITGGYPMAGGVGGRRDVMASFASGIGGKSGERAYVGGTLSANPLSCAAGYFAITEMERTNAPALAGAAGDRLTAGLTEIIRRYRLPFVAYNQGSIVHLETSAVMLLDLKHPLRFAKEMKPRKHMMEEMGAAFAANGIITLAGSRLYTSMADTDEVIDDALERFERVLSRVEGA
;
A
#
# COMPACT_ATOMS: atom_id res chain seq x y z
N MET A 1 -4.74 37.33 37.32
CA MET A 1 -4.83 36.46 36.10
C MET A 1 -4.61 37.37 34.89
N LYS A 2 -3.79 36.90 33.92
CA LYS A 2 -3.63 37.67 32.65
C LYS A 2 -4.99 37.74 31.92
N ARG A 3 -5.43 38.93 31.54
CA ARG A 3 -6.79 39.25 31.04
C ARG A 3 -7.31 38.31 29.94
N TYR A 4 -6.44 37.78 29.08
CA TYR A 4 -6.80 36.95 27.93
C TYR A 4 -6.27 35.48 28.00
N ALA A 5 -5.79 35.05 29.17
CA ALA A 5 -5.12 33.73 29.32
C ALA A 5 -6.03 32.57 28.87
N THR A 6 -7.28 32.53 29.32
CA THR A 6 -8.22 31.45 28.98
C THR A 6 -8.49 31.31 27.48
N SER A 7 -8.74 32.45 26.78
CA SER A 7 -8.99 32.40 25.33
C SER A 7 -7.75 31.99 24.54
N ARG A 8 -6.54 32.33 24.99
CA ARG A 8 -5.27 31.92 24.39
C ARG A 8 -5.03 30.44 24.59
N GLU A 9 -5.24 29.92 25.80
CA GLU A 9 -5.16 28.49 26.12
C GLU A 9 -6.15 27.66 25.28
N GLN A 10 -7.37 28.16 25.08
CA GLN A 10 -8.37 27.51 24.21
C GLN A 10 -7.92 27.43 22.75
N VAL A 11 -7.24 28.45 22.21
CA VAL A 11 -6.67 28.41 20.86
C VAL A 11 -5.58 27.33 20.77
N VAL A 12 -4.68 27.25 21.76
CA VAL A 12 -3.64 26.20 21.80
C VAL A 12 -4.25 24.80 21.85
N ALA A 13 -5.18 24.57 22.78
CA ALA A 13 -5.86 23.29 22.93
C ALA A 13 -6.59 22.89 21.64
N LEU A 14 -7.24 23.85 20.97
CA LEU A 14 -7.93 23.63 19.71
C LEU A 14 -6.97 23.28 18.58
N CYS A 15 -5.81 23.96 18.48
CA CYS A 15 -4.76 23.63 17.49
C CYS A 15 -4.21 22.22 17.71
N HIS A 16 -3.88 21.83 18.94
CA HIS A 16 -3.37 20.50 19.25
C HIS A 16 -4.40 19.42 18.91
N SER A 17 -5.67 19.60 19.27
CA SER A 17 -6.75 18.68 18.91
C SER A 17 -6.92 18.52 17.38
N LEU A 18 -6.74 19.58 16.62
CA LEU A 18 -6.82 19.55 15.15
C LEU A 18 -5.57 18.91 14.51
N LEU A 19 -4.38 19.09 15.10
CA LEU A 19 -3.15 18.41 14.70
C LEU A 19 -3.25 16.89 14.90
N GLU A 20 -3.68 16.45 16.08
CA GLU A 20 -3.89 15.04 16.40
C GLU A 20 -4.88 14.36 15.44
N ARG A 21 -5.92 15.08 15.03
CA ARG A 21 -6.94 14.62 14.07
C ARG A 21 -6.51 14.74 12.61
N GLY A 22 -5.34 15.35 12.33
CA GLY A 22 -4.82 15.57 10.98
C GLY A 22 -5.53 16.63 10.17
N TYR A 23 -6.29 17.53 10.80
CA TYR A 23 -6.97 18.65 10.13
C TYR A 23 -6.10 19.90 9.98
N LEU A 24 -5.08 20.06 10.81
CA LEU A 24 -4.00 21.03 10.65
C LEU A 24 -2.69 20.32 10.33
N LYS A 25 -1.79 20.98 9.60
CA LYS A 25 -0.45 20.49 9.29
C LYS A 25 0.54 21.65 9.38
N ALA A 26 1.55 21.48 10.21
CA ALA A 26 2.62 22.46 10.40
C ALA A 26 2.06 23.90 10.57
N THR A 27 2.16 24.73 9.55
CA THR A 27 1.76 26.16 9.55
C THR A 27 0.50 26.45 8.73
N GLU A 28 -0.19 25.39 8.20
CA GLU A 28 -1.37 25.54 7.35
C GLU A 28 -2.63 25.82 8.17
N GLY A 29 -3.48 26.74 7.68
CA GLY A 29 -4.73 27.11 8.33
C GLY A 29 -4.55 28.08 9.49
N ASN A 30 -5.63 28.38 10.21
CA ASN A 30 -5.61 29.21 11.39
C ASN A 30 -6.88 29.01 12.23
N VAL A 31 -6.79 29.35 13.51
CA VAL A 31 -7.81 29.10 14.50
C VAL A 31 -8.00 30.35 15.37
N SER A 32 -9.25 30.67 15.70
CA SER A 32 -9.53 31.74 16.66
C SER A 32 -10.64 31.40 17.63
N VAL A 33 -10.61 32.05 18.79
CA VAL A 33 -11.64 31.95 19.84
C VAL A 33 -12.00 33.37 20.29
N ARG A 34 -13.30 33.66 20.39
CA ARG A 34 -13.80 34.95 20.88
C ARG A 34 -13.43 35.14 22.35
N VAL A 35 -13.07 36.34 22.73
CA VAL A 35 -12.89 36.74 24.16
C VAL A 35 -14.26 36.97 24.77
N PRO A 36 -14.64 36.24 25.83
CA PRO A 36 -15.93 36.45 26.51
C PRO A 36 -16.08 37.88 27.03
N GLY A 37 -17.22 38.52 26.73
CA GLY A 37 -17.54 39.84 27.20
C GLY A 37 -16.84 41.00 26.50
N GLU A 38 -16.00 40.73 25.50
CA GLU A 38 -15.24 41.77 24.77
C GLU A 38 -15.43 41.68 23.26
N ASP A 39 -15.27 42.82 22.57
CA ASP A 39 -15.20 42.85 21.10
C ASP A 39 -13.80 42.48 20.60
N ALA A 40 -13.29 41.33 21.09
CA ALA A 40 -11.96 40.84 20.83
C ALA A 40 -11.96 39.31 20.57
N PHE A 41 -10.88 38.80 19.96
CA PHE A 41 -10.66 37.40 19.76
C PHE A 41 -9.18 37.05 19.83
N ALA A 42 -8.87 35.85 20.35
CA ALA A 42 -7.56 35.26 20.32
C ALA A 42 -7.40 34.49 19.03
N ILE A 43 -6.24 34.59 18.35
CA ILE A 43 -5.96 33.93 17.04
C ILE A 43 -4.54 33.48 16.96
N THR A 44 -4.31 32.36 16.22
CA THR A 44 -2.99 31.80 15.93
C THR A 44 -2.06 32.82 15.26
N PRO A 45 -0.74 32.76 15.56
CA PRO A 45 0.25 33.56 14.87
C PRO A 45 0.43 33.11 13.39
N SER A 46 0.94 34.01 12.56
CA SER A 46 1.21 33.74 11.14
C SER A 46 2.47 32.93 10.95
N ASN A 47 2.39 31.87 10.12
CA ASN A 47 3.53 31.02 9.73
C ASN A 47 4.29 30.42 10.92
N TYR A 48 3.56 29.87 11.89
CA TYR A 48 4.08 29.26 13.10
C TYR A 48 3.75 27.77 13.14
N ASP A 49 4.67 26.94 13.62
CA ASP A 49 4.42 25.50 13.78
C ASP A 49 3.53 25.25 14.99
N TYR A 50 2.30 24.83 14.76
CA TYR A 50 1.29 24.63 15.80
C TYR A 50 1.62 23.49 16.78
N ALA A 51 2.56 22.60 16.46
CA ALA A 51 3.06 21.62 17.42
C ALA A 51 3.91 22.26 18.53
N LEU A 52 4.46 23.45 18.29
CA LEU A 52 5.27 24.22 19.22
C LEU A 52 4.50 25.41 19.83
N LEU A 53 3.18 25.52 19.56
CA LEU A 53 2.39 26.67 19.97
C LEU A 53 2.13 26.69 21.47
N HIS A 54 2.52 27.80 22.12
CA HIS A 54 2.22 28.08 23.52
C HIS A 54 1.23 29.26 23.63
N SER A 55 0.57 29.39 24.77
CA SER A 55 -0.40 30.45 24.99
C SER A 55 0.16 31.88 24.81
N GLU A 56 1.46 32.03 25.03
CA GLU A 56 2.19 33.31 24.87
C GLU A 56 2.35 33.73 23.41
N ASP A 57 2.33 32.77 22.48
CA ASP A 57 2.47 33.00 21.04
C ASP A 57 1.17 33.44 20.37
N VAL A 58 0.02 33.18 21.03
CA VAL A 58 -1.31 33.49 20.50
C VAL A 58 -1.56 34.98 20.59
N CYS A 59 -2.00 35.62 19.50
CA CYS A 59 -2.31 37.02 19.43
C CYS A 59 -3.76 37.31 19.83
N VAL A 60 -4.00 38.41 20.50
CA VAL A 60 -5.35 38.92 20.78
C VAL A 60 -5.57 40.21 20.01
N LEU A 61 -6.65 40.24 19.22
CA LEU A 61 -7.02 41.38 18.37
C LEU A 61 -8.44 41.84 18.70
N ASP A 62 -8.70 43.15 18.54
CA ASP A 62 -10.06 43.66 18.48
C ASP A 62 -10.67 43.40 17.07
N GLN A 63 -11.96 43.66 16.90
CA GLN A 63 -12.63 43.47 15.60
C GLN A 63 -12.14 44.45 14.51
N GLY A 64 -11.44 45.51 14.88
CA GLY A 64 -10.74 46.43 13.99
C GLY A 64 -9.34 45.94 13.60
N LEU A 65 -8.93 44.76 14.09
CA LEU A 65 -7.61 44.13 13.89
C LEU A 65 -6.46 44.85 14.61
N ARG A 66 -6.75 45.72 15.56
CA ARG A 66 -5.73 46.29 16.43
C ARG A 66 -5.30 45.26 17.46
N ARG A 67 -4.01 45.08 17.64
CA ARG A 67 -3.45 44.14 18.62
C ARG A 67 -3.69 44.63 20.03
N LEU A 68 -4.27 43.79 20.86
CA LEU A 68 -4.49 44.03 22.27
C LEU A 68 -3.45 43.32 23.15
N GLU A 69 -3.03 42.09 22.76
CA GLU A 69 -2.00 41.33 23.47
C GLU A 69 -1.27 40.38 22.50
N GLY A 70 -0.04 39.92 22.86
CA GLY A 70 0.79 39.02 22.12
C GLY A 70 1.91 39.72 21.34
N SER A 71 3.09 39.09 21.29
CA SER A 71 4.30 39.61 20.62
C SER A 71 4.42 39.19 19.16
N MET A 72 3.80 38.06 18.80
CA MET A 72 3.89 37.48 17.46
C MET A 72 3.05 38.26 16.44
N LYS A 73 3.35 38.04 15.14
CA LYS A 73 2.50 38.56 14.05
C LYS A 73 1.26 37.67 13.94
N ALA A 74 0.07 38.23 14.08
CA ALA A 74 -1.19 37.50 13.92
C ALA A 74 -1.34 36.95 12.50
N SER A 75 -2.17 35.91 12.34
CA SER A 75 -2.51 35.35 11.04
C SER A 75 -2.89 36.42 10.03
N ILE A 76 -2.38 36.34 8.81
CA ILE A 76 -2.73 37.28 7.72
C ILE A 76 -4.23 37.21 7.37
N GLU A 77 -4.94 36.17 7.79
CA GLU A 77 -6.36 35.94 7.56
C GLU A 77 -7.26 36.36 8.75
N ALA A 78 -6.69 37.01 9.74
CA ALA A 78 -7.44 37.53 10.89
C ALA A 78 -8.65 38.40 10.48
N GLY A 79 -8.54 39.10 9.34
CA GLY A 79 -9.66 39.88 8.79
C GLY A 79 -10.88 39.04 8.39
N MET A 80 -10.69 37.80 7.96
CA MET A 80 -11.77 36.87 7.68
C MET A 80 -12.50 36.46 8.96
N HIS A 81 -11.77 36.18 10.04
CA HIS A 81 -12.32 35.83 11.34
C HIS A 81 -13.08 37.02 11.96
N ALA A 82 -12.51 38.23 11.90
CA ALA A 82 -13.17 39.44 12.36
C ALA A 82 -14.52 39.67 11.65
N ALA A 83 -14.60 39.46 10.32
CA ALA A 83 -15.85 39.58 9.56
C ALA A 83 -16.92 38.58 10.05
N VAL A 84 -16.54 37.34 10.40
CA VAL A 84 -17.47 36.37 10.98
C VAL A 84 -17.96 36.83 12.35
N TYR A 85 -17.06 37.20 13.25
CA TYR A 85 -17.42 37.64 14.62
C TYR A 85 -18.32 38.86 14.63
N THR A 86 -18.14 39.76 13.68
CA THR A 86 -19.00 40.94 13.53
C THR A 86 -20.43 40.57 13.10
N ARG A 87 -20.59 39.55 12.24
CA ARG A 87 -21.88 39.15 11.68
C ARG A 87 -22.62 38.10 12.51
N ARG A 88 -21.91 37.30 13.30
CA ARG A 88 -22.41 36.10 14.01
C ARG A 88 -22.12 36.18 15.50
N ALA A 89 -23.06 36.72 16.25
CA ALA A 89 -22.96 36.81 17.72
C ALA A 89 -23.00 35.43 18.42
N ASP A 90 -23.49 34.43 17.77
CA ASP A 90 -23.57 33.01 18.22
C ASP A 90 -22.28 32.21 17.99
N VAL A 91 -21.27 32.78 17.34
CA VAL A 91 -20.01 32.11 17.05
C VAL A 91 -18.94 32.52 18.05
N ASN A 92 -18.32 31.51 18.71
CA ASN A 92 -17.22 31.67 19.64
C ASN A 92 -15.90 31.06 19.20
N ALA A 93 -15.93 30.11 18.29
CA ALA A 93 -14.72 29.51 17.73
C ALA A 93 -14.81 29.41 16.21
N ILE A 94 -13.70 29.68 15.54
CA ILE A 94 -13.58 29.61 14.08
C ILE A 94 -12.34 28.77 13.74
N ILE A 95 -12.50 27.84 12.82
CA ILE A 95 -11.45 26.98 12.27
C ILE A 95 -11.39 27.20 10.77
N HIS A 96 -10.21 27.56 10.27
CA HIS A 96 -9.90 27.58 8.85
C HIS A 96 -8.81 26.55 8.57
N THR A 97 -9.06 25.63 7.64
CA THR A 97 -8.13 24.53 7.28
C THR A 97 -8.22 24.17 5.80
N HIS A 98 -7.26 23.33 5.35
CA HIS A 98 -7.15 22.87 3.97
C HIS A 98 -7.30 21.33 3.87
N GLN A 99 -8.22 20.72 4.66
CA GLN A 99 -8.42 19.29 4.67
C GLN A 99 -8.82 18.74 3.28
N PRO A 100 -8.43 17.47 2.94
CA PRO A 100 -8.40 16.96 1.56
C PRO A 100 -9.74 16.98 0.84
N TYR A 101 -10.82 16.50 1.46
CA TYR A 101 -12.08 16.22 0.74
C TYR A 101 -12.90 17.49 0.53
N ALA A 102 -13.02 18.30 1.55
CA ALA A 102 -13.73 19.58 1.42
C ALA A 102 -12.95 20.57 0.54
N SER A 103 -11.61 20.57 0.61
CA SER A 103 -10.77 21.38 -0.31
C SER A 103 -10.83 20.87 -1.76
N ALA A 104 -11.03 19.57 -2.01
CA ALA A 104 -11.27 19.08 -3.36
C ALA A 104 -12.55 19.69 -3.98
N LEU A 105 -13.60 19.88 -3.17
CA LEU A 105 -14.82 20.57 -3.59
C LEU A 105 -14.59 22.07 -3.83
N ALA A 106 -13.66 22.69 -3.07
CA ALA A 106 -13.24 24.07 -3.32
C ALA A 106 -12.58 24.26 -4.69
N LEU A 107 -11.77 23.27 -5.13
CA LEU A 107 -11.11 23.30 -6.45
C LEU A 107 -12.10 23.19 -7.61
N VAL A 108 -13.16 22.39 -7.45
CA VAL A 108 -14.21 22.25 -8.48
C VAL A 108 -15.37 23.22 -8.29
N ARG A 109 -15.25 24.16 -7.34
CA ARG A 109 -16.24 25.19 -6.99
C ARG A 109 -17.64 24.61 -6.77
N ARG A 110 -17.75 23.54 -6.00
CA ARG A 110 -19.01 22.83 -5.80
C ARG A 110 -19.48 22.90 -4.36
N PRO A 111 -20.63 23.54 -4.07
CA PRO A 111 -21.24 23.52 -2.74
C PRO A 111 -21.77 22.14 -2.39
N ILE A 112 -21.90 21.82 -1.10
CA ILE A 112 -22.48 20.56 -0.64
C ILE A 112 -23.96 20.80 -0.32
N PRO A 113 -24.91 20.15 -1.02
CA PRO A 113 -26.35 20.26 -0.72
C PRO A 113 -26.69 19.55 0.61
N ALA A 114 -27.94 19.66 1.06
CA ALA A 114 -28.44 18.89 2.21
C ALA A 114 -28.49 17.39 1.86
N LEU A 115 -27.55 16.61 2.37
CA LEU A 115 -27.40 15.17 2.10
C LEU A 115 -27.84 14.32 3.30
N PHE A 116 -27.63 14.80 4.52
CA PHE A 116 -27.91 14.09 5.76
C PHE A 116 -28.63 15.02 6.75
N ASP A 117 -29.52 14.46 7.58
CA ASP A 117 -30.22 15.20 8.63
C ASP A 117 -29.24 15.83 9.64
N GLU A 118 -28.21 15.07 10.01
CA GLU A 118 -27.14 15.53 10.90
C GLU A 118 -26.35 16.71 10.30
N GLN A 119 -26.03 16.66 9.01
CA GLN A 119 -25.41 17.78 8.32
C GLN A 119 -26.27 19.05 8.45
N VAL A 120 -27.55 18.96 8.14
CA VAL A 120 -28.47 20.11 8.24
C VAL A 120 -28.58 20.62 9.67
N ARG A 121 -28.62 19.70 10.64
CA ARG A 121 -28.77 19.99 12.07
C ARG A 121 -27.59 20.78 12.65
N PHE A 122 -26.37 20.64 12.07
CA PHE A 122 -25.16 21.23 12.61
C PHE A 122 -24.43 22.18 11.65
N LEU A 123 -24.43 21.89 10.33
CA LEU A 123 -23.74 22.72 9.34
C LEU A 123 -24.66 23.67 8.58
N GLY A 124 -25.98 23.47 8.63
CA GLY A 124 -26.95 24.28 7.91
C GLY A 124 -27.56 23.61 6.69
N ARG A 125 -28.43 24.34 5.96
CA ARG A 125 -29.16 23.80 4.77
C ARG A 125 -28.26 23.33 3.65
N SER A 126 -27.08 23.88 3.55
CA SER A 126 -26.02 23.55 2.60
C SER A 126 -24.68 24.03 3.14
N VAL A 127 -23.59 23.47 2.65
CA VAL A 127 -22.27 24.09 2.80
C VAL A 127 -22.04 24.96 1.57
N GLU A 128 -22.05 26.24 1.77
CA GLU A 128 -22.05 27.22 0.69
C GLU A 128 -20.63 27.49 0.16
N LEU A 129 -20.55 27.90 -1.10
CA LEU A 129 -19.30 28.31 -1.74
C LEU A 129 -19.11 29.81 -1.58
N VAL A 130 -17.95 30.22 -1.08
CA VAL A 130 -17.47 31.61 -1.06
C VAL A 130 -16.60 31.86 -2.27
N ASP A 131 -16.85 32.97 -2.98
CA ASP A 131 -16.08 33.32 -4.17
C ASP A 131 -14.59 33.47 -3.88
N TYR A 132 -13.77 33.10 -4.85
CA TYR A 132 -12.32 33.21 -4.73
C TYR A 132 -11.84 34.65 -4.51
N ALA A 133 -10.92 34.78 -3.58
CA ALA A 133 -10.07 35.94 -3.44
C ALA A 133 -8.71 35.52 -2.88
N PRO A 134 -7.61 36.23 -3.17
CA PRO A 134 -6.30 35.90 -2.62
C PRO A 134 -6.30 35.93 -1.09
N SER A 135 -5.58 34.99 -0.47
CA SER A 135 -5.41 34.87 0.97
C SER A 135 -4.86 36.19 1.60
N GLY A 136 -5.34 36.55 2.78
CA GLY A 136 -4.90 37.72 3.49
C GLY A 136 -5.37 39.10 2.92
N THR A 137 -6.22 39.10 1.89
CA THR A 137 -6.69 40.35 1.27
C THR A 137 -8.04 40.82 1.82
N SER A 138 -8.30 42.13 1.68
CA SER A 138 -9.61 42.71 2.00
C SER A 138 -10.75 42.17 1.12
N PHE A 139 -10.43 41.61 -0.06
CA PHE A 139 -11.42 40.98 -0.94
C PHE A 139 -11.94 39.68 -0.34
N LEU A 140 -11.05 38.81 0.22
CA LEU A 140 -11.45 37.59 0.92
C LEU A 140 -12.36 37.92 2.12
N ARG A 141 -11.96 38.91 2.93
CA ARG A 141 -12.79 39.40 4.03
C ARG A 141 -14.20 39.79 3.57
N LYS A 142 -14.32 40.56 2.49
CA LYS A 142 -15.63 40.99 1.93
C LYS A 142 -16.47 39.84 1.42
N ASN A 143 -15.84 38.85 0.73
CA ASN A 143 -16.56 37.70 0.22
C ASN A 143 -17.09 36.82 1.36
N VAL A 144 -16.29 36.59 2.41
CA VAL A 144 -16.73 35.89 3.62
C VAL A 144 -17.84 36.66 4.35
N GLU A 145 -17.69 37.98 4.52
CA GLU A 145 -18.69 38.84 5.15
C GLU A 145 -20.05 38.75 4.43
N LYS A 146 -20.06 38.71 3.10
CA LYS A 146 -21.27 38.53 2.30
C LYS A 146 -21.92 37.17 2.48
N ALA A 147 -21.12 36.09 2.51
CA ALA A 147 -21.60 34.70 2.59
C ALA A 147 -22.10 34.32 3.99
N VAL A 148 -21.42 34.78 5.05
CA VAL A 148 -21.70 34.38 6.45
C VAL A 148 -23.07 34.91 6.96
N GLY A 149 -23.75 35.76 6.23
CA GLY A 149 -25.13 36.15 6.55
C GLY A 149 -26.19 35.06 6.38
N SER A 150 -25.87 33.91 5.76
CA SER A 150 -26.81 32.87 5.33
C SER A 150 -27.19 31.82 6.38
N ASN A 151 -26.60 31.84 7.58
CA ASN A 151 -26.91 30.92 8.68
C ASN A 151 -26.41 29.47 8.48
N ALA A 152 -25.28 29.31 7.83
CA ALA A 152 -24.51 28.07 7.79
C ALA A 152 -23.35 28.11 8.80
N ASN A 153 -22.87 26.97 9.25
CA ASN A 153 -21.73 26.81 10.15
C ASN A 153 -20.50 26.23 9.46
N ALA A 154 -20.56 26.04 8.14
CA ALA A 154 -19.44 25.65 7.31
C ALA A 154 -19.53 26.27 5.92
N TYR A 155 -18.39 26.69 5.38
CA TYR A 155 -18.25 27.32 4.07
C TYR A 155 -17.05 26.74 3.33
N ILE A 156 -17.19 26.55 2.02
CA ILE A 156 -16.10 26.20 1.12
C ILE A 156 -15.56 27.49 0.50
N LEU A 157 -14.27 27.75 0.67
CA LEU A 157 -13.60 28.91 0.06
C LEU A 157 -13.04 28.48 -1.30
N ALA A 158 -13.55 29.02 -2.40
CA ALA A 158 -13.17 28.63 -3.76
C ALA A 158 -11.65 28.66 -3.96
N SER A 159 -11.08 27.53 -4.45
CA SER A 159 -9.64 27.36 -4.71
C SER A 159 -8.71 27.66 -3.51
N HIS A 160 -9.23 27.55 -2.28
CA HIS A 160 -8.48 27.86 -1.06
C HIS A 160 -8.59 26.74 -0.02
N GLY A 161 -9.71 26.66 0.68
CA GLY A 161 -9.91 25.70 1.77
C GLY A 161 -11.33 25.78 2.31
N VAL A 162 -11.49 25.65 3.61
CA VAL A 162 -12.79 25.74 4.28
C VAL A 162 -12.76 26.62 5.52
N LEU A 163 -13.92 27.13 5.88
CA LEU A 163 -14.15 27.92 7.09
C LEU A 163 -15.28 27.26 7.88
N VAL A 164 -15.02 26.93 9.13
CA VAL A 164 -15.98 26.25 10.01
C VAL A 164 -16.19 27.05 11.30
N LEU A 165 -17.43 27.13 11.70
CA LEU A 165 -17.89 27.95 12.81
C LEU A 165 -18.45 27.06 13.93
N GLY A 166 -18.21 27.43 15.18
CA GLY A 166 -18.78 26.78 16.35
C GLY A 166 -19.18 27.76 17.42
N GLY A 167 -20.22 27.42 18.18
CA GLY A 167 -20.64 28.18 19.37
C GLY A 167 -19.69 28.05 20.55
N ASP A 168 -18.78 27.10 20.47
CA ASP A 168 -17.67 26.84 21.37
C ASP A 168 -16.57 26.04 20.61
N PRO A 169 -15.35 25.89 21.19
CA PRO A 169 -14.26 25.14 20.55
C PRO A 169 -14.61 23.69 20.20
N GLU A 170 -15.27 22.95 21.08
CA GLU A 170 -15.66 21.56 20.88
C GLU A 170 -16.64 21.41 19.71
N ARG A 171 -17.62 22.32 19.63
CA ARG A 171 -18.58 22.39 18.52
C ARG A 171 -17.91 22.70 17.20
N ALA A 172 -16.91 23.56 17.18
CA ALA A 172 -16.15 23.88 15.99
C ALA A 172 -15.38 22.64 15.47
N VAL A 173 -14.74 21.85 16.36
CA VAL A 173 -14.07 20.59 16.00
C VAL A 173 -15.08 19.55 15.50
N PHE A 174 -16.22 19.40 16.16
CA PHE A 174 -17.29 18.51 15.70
C PHE A 174 -17.79 18.89 14.30
N ASN A 175 -18.08 20.17 14.07
CA ASN A 175 -18.53 20.66 12.76
C ASN A 175 -17.47 20.45 11.68
N MET A 176 -16.17 20.58 12.01
CA MET A 176 -15.06 20.32 11.11
C MET A 176 -15.01 18.83 10.70
N ALA A 177 -15.10 17.91 11.67
CA ALA A 177 -15.11 16.48 11.40
C ALA A 177 -16.33 16.06 10.57
N LEU A 178 -17.50 16.63 10.87
CA LEU A 178 -18.73 16.39 10.12
C LEU A 178 -18.63 16.92 8.68
N LEU A 179 -18.05 18.12 8.48
CA LEU A 179 -17.83 18.68 7.15
C LEU A 179 -16.97 17.75 6.29
N GLU A 180 -15.84 17.30 6.83
CA GLU A 180 -14.90 16.46 6.06
C GLU A 180 -15.52 15.10 5.73
N LYS A 181 -16.27 14.49 6.67
CA LYS A 181 -17.06 13.28 6.42
C LYS A 181 -18.07 13.47 5.29
N VAL A 182 -18.89 14.52 5.37
CA VAL A 182 -19.93 14.79 4.37
C VAL A 182 -19.32 15.12 3.00
N ALA A 183 -18.18 15.81 2.96
CA ALA A 183 -17.44 16.09 1.73
C ALA A 183 -16.92 14.83 1.08
N LEU A 184 -16.37 13.88 1.86
CA LEU A 184 -15.95 12.56 1.37
C LEU A 184 -17.15 11.79 0.81
N ASP A 185 -18.24 11.67 1.57
CA ASP A 185 -19.43 10.93 1.14
C ASP A 185 -20.01 11.53 -0.14
N TYR A 186 -20.02 12.86 -0.26
CA TYR A 186 -20.50 13.57 -1.44
C TYR A 186 -19.60 13.33 -2.67
N LEU A 187 -18.26 13.40 -2.50
CA LEU A 187 -17.31 13.11 -3.57
C LEU A 187 -17.46 11.67 -4.07
N LEU A 188 -17.59 10.70 -3.16
CA LEU A 188 -17.81 9.30 -3.51
C LEU A 188 -19.14 9.11 -4.26
N ALA A 189 -20.22 9.75 -3.79
CA ALA A 189 -21.52 9.72 -4.48
C ALA A 189 -21.44 10.34 -5.88
N LEU A 190 -20.71 11.43 -6.07
CA LEU A 190 -20.50 12.04 -7.39
C LEU A 190 -19.69 11.15 -8.34
N MET A 191 -18.77 10.34 -7.81
CA MET A 191 -17.96 9.41 -8.60
C MET A 191 -18.78 8.23 -9.18
N THR A 192 -19.93 7.90 -8.60
CA THR A 192 -20.81 6.86 -9.13
C THR A 192 -21.46 7.26 -10.45
N GLY A 193 -21.55 8.57 -10.75
CA GLY A 193 -22.30 9.11 -11.89
C GLY A 193 -23.82 9.09 -11.71
N ASP A 194 -24.31 8.56 -10.60
CA ASP A 194 -25.74 8.51 -10.29
C ASP A 194 -26.26 9.84 -9.75
N LYS A 195 -27.59 10.00 -9.76
CA LYS A 195 -28.25 11.17 -9.19
C LYS A 195 -28.10 11.18 -7.66
N VAL A 196 -27.44 12.18 -7.15
CA VAL A 196 -27.34 12.39 -5.69
C VAL A 196 -28.67 12.87 -5.14
N HIS A 197 -29.28 12.10 -4.26
CA HIS A 197 -30.51 12.45 -3.56
C HIS A 197 -30.23 13.41 -2.40
N ARG A 198 -31.19 14.28 -2.11
CA ARG A 198 -31.12 15.28 -1.05
C ARG A 198 -32.14 14.98 0.05
N VAL A 199 -31.89 15.44 1.24
CA VAL A 199 -32.88 15.40 2.33
C VAL A 199 -34.17 16.10 1.87
N PRO A 200 -35.37 15.46 2.02
CA PRO A 200 -36.64 16.08 1.64
C PRO A 200 -36.84 17.43 2.33
N ALA A 201 -37.38 18.40 1.57
CA ALA A 201 -37.53 19.78 2.05
C ALA A 201 -38.21 19.91 3.43
N PRO A 202 -39.32 19.21 3.76
CA PRO A 202 -39.94 19.32 5.07
C PRO A 202 -39.03 18.88 6.22
N ILE A 203 -38.27 17.77 6.03
CA ILE A 203 -37.36 17.25 7.05
C ILE A 203 -36.16 18.18 7.21
N ARG A 204 -35.62 18.67 6.10
CA ARG A 204 -34.54 19.69 6.08
C ARG A 204 -34.92 20.93 6.89
N GLU A 205 -36.12 21.46 6.70
CA GLU A 205 -36.58 22.67 7.42
C GLU A 205 -36.76 22.41 8.91
N VAL A 206 -37.21 21.24 9.32
CA VAL A 206 -37.33 20.85 10.74
C VAL A 206 -35.95 20.77 11.39
N ALA A 207 -34.98 20.12 10.74
CA ALA A 207 -33.60 20.03 11.21
C ALA A 207 -32.95 21.41 11.33
N PHE A 208 -33.14 22.24 10.31
CA PHE A 208 -32.61 23.60 10.29
C PHE A 208 -33.26 24.51 11.34
N ALA A 209 -34.57 24.41 11.60
CA ALA A 209 -35.24 25.14 12.64
C ALA A 209 -34.69 24.84 14.06
N LYS A 210 -34.29 23.59 14.30
CA LYS A 210 -33.60 23.19 15.54
C LYS A 210 -32.22 23.88 15.66
N LEU A 211 -31.43 23.90 14.60
CA LEU A 211 -30.15 24.60 14.56
C LEU A 211 -30.35 26.08 14.92
N ARG A 212 -31.28 26.76 14.26
CA ARG A 212 -31.57 28.16 14.50
C ARG A 212 -32.01 28.46 15.93
N LYS A 213 -32.80 27.56 16.54
CA LYS A 213 -33.22 27.71 17.94
C LYS A 213 -32.03 27.65 18.89
N ASP A 214 -31.11 26.72 18.66
CA ASP A 214 -29.91 26.56 19.49
C ASP A 214 -28.97 27.76 19.35
N GLU A 215 -28.73 28.22 18.12
CA GLU A 215 -27.89 29.37 17.81
C GLU A 215 -28.47 30.67 18.48
N LYS A 216 -29.78 30.89 18.40
CA LYS A 216 -30.45 32.02 19.04
C LYS A 216 -30.32 31.96 20.57
N LYS A 217 -30.48 30.76 21.16
CA LYS A 217 -30.29 30.57 22.61
C LYS A 217 -28.86 30.91 23.02
N LEU A 218 -27.87 30.42 22.26
CA LEU A 218 -26.46 30.66 22.54
C LEU A 218 -26.08 32.12 22.38
N ALA A 219 -26.53 32.80 21.33
CA ALA A 219 -26.34 34.25 21.15
C ALA A 219 -26.90 35.07 22.33
N GLY A 220 -28.06 34.67 22.85
CA GLY A 220 -28.65 35.31 24.05
C GLY A 220 -27.82 35.10 25.33
N GLN A 221 -27.26 33.91 25.51
CA GLN A 221 -26.36 33.60 26.64
C GLN A 221 -25.06 34.43 26.59
N LEU A 222 -24.51 34.57 25.37
CA LEU A 222 -23.29 35.36 25.15
C LEU A 222 -23.52 36.87 25.35
N ALA A 223 -24.68 37.40 24.94
CA ALA A 223 -25.05 38.76 25.18
C ALA A 223 -25.19 39.07 26.68
N ALA A 224 -25.85 38.20 27.43
CA ALA A 224 -25.98 38.33 28.88
C ALA A 224 -24.64 38.25 29.62
N ALA A 225 -23.71 37.35 29.14
CA ALA A 225 -22.36 37.29 29.70
C ALA A 225 -21.55 38.56 29.42
N ARG A 226 -21.78 39.19 28.26
CA ARG A 226 -21.15 40.47 27.89
C ARG A 226 -21.63 41.61 28.77
N GLU A 227 -22.94 41.75 28.96
CA GLU A 227 -23.53 42.75 29.86
C GLU A 227 -23.02 42.61 31.30
N ALA A 228 -22.87 41.35 31.77
CA ALA A 228 -22.32 41.08 33.10
C ALA A 228 -20.82 41.46 33.21
N ALA A 229 -20.05 41.30 32.15
CA ALA A 229 -18.62 41.66 32.13
C ALA A 229 -18.40 43.18 32.04
N GLU A 230 -19.24 43.90 31.29
CA GLU A 230 -19.20 45.36 31.18
C GLU A 230 -19.54 46.06 32.51
N ALA A 231 -20.31 45.38 33.37
CA ALA A 231 -20.66 45.90 34.71
C ALA A 231 -19.53 45.81 35.76
N VAL A 232 -18.38 45.21 35.43
CA VAL A 232 -17.29 44.87 36.38
C VAL A 232 -15.98 45.66 36.14
N VAL A 233 -15.89 46.63 35.20
CA VAL A 233 -14.62 47.30 34.88
C VAL A 233 -14.44 48.62 35.66
N PRO A 234 -13.44 48.75 36.56
CA PRO A 234 -12.88 50.01 36.98
C PRO A 234 -11.77 50.48 36.05
N ALA A 235 -11.73 51.82 35.84
CA ALA A 235 -10.80 52.49 34.94
C ALA A 235 -9.37 52.66 35.51
N GLY A 236 -8.36 52.70 34.60
CA GLY A 236 -6.99 53.20 34.79
C GLY A 236 -5.94 52.10 34.60
N GLU A 237 -4.78 52.25 33.99
CA GLU A 237 -3.87 53.38 33.73
C GLU A 237 -2.87 52.96 32.60
N ASP A 238 -2.29 53.98 31.97
CA ASP A 238 -1.27 53.98 30.91
C ASP A 238 0.14 53.52 31.35
N ALA A 239 0.90 53.05 30.36
CA ALA A 239 2.33 53.31 30.06
C ALA A 239 3.00 52.07 29.40
N GLY A 240 3.69 52.17 28.33
CA GLY A 240 4.89 52.75 27.93
C GLY A 240 5.62 51.85 26.90
N GLU A 241 6.08 52.44 25.82
CA GLU A 241 6.83 51.83 24.69
C GLU A 241 8.23 51.32 25.07
N GLY A 242 8.75 50.34 24.35
CA GLY A 242 10.15 49.90 24.38
C GLY A 242 10.50 49.00 23.22
N GLU A 243 11.16 49.55 22.21
CA GLU A 243 11.84 48.85 21.10
C GLU A 243 12.99 48.00 21.60
N VAL A 244 13.21 46.82 21.02
CA VAL A 244 14.58 46.26 20.79
C VAL A 244 14.62 45.34 19.56
N ALA A 245 15.70 45.51 18.83
CA ALA A 245 16.08 45.14 17.49
C ALA A 245 16.35 43.65 17.21
N ALA A 246 16.38 43.40 15.93
CA ALA A 246 16.68 42.15 15.23
C ALA A 246 18.12 41.59 15.41
N ALA A 247 18.27 40.28 15.37
CA ALA A 247 19.53 39.64 14.98
C ALA A 247 19.25 38.47 14.03
N ARG A 248 19.86 38.56 12.85
CA ARG A 248 19.97 37.52 11.83
C ARG A 248 21.10 36.58 12.18
N ALA A 249 20.94 35.29 11.97
CA ALA A 249 22.04 34.38 11.74
C ALA A 249 21.69 33.39 10.62
N GLY A 250 22.55 33.35 9.62
CA GLY A 250 22.45 32.52 8.44
C GLY A 250 23.02 31.10 8.67
N ALA A 251 22.54 30.16 7.93
CA ALA A 251 23.10 28.82 7.84
C ALA A 251 23.67 28.57 6.45
N ALA A 252 24.94 28.18 6.41
CA ALA A 252 25.74 27.88 5.24
C ALA A 252 25.45 26.48 4.70
N ALA A 253 25.49 26.34 3.37
CA ALA A 253 25.42 25.09 2.65
C ALA A 253 26.76 24.35 2.69
N ALA A 254 26.74 23.03 2.82
CA ALA A 254 27.89 22.15 2.67
C ALA A 254 27.94 21.51 1.27
N PRO A 255 29.13 21.22 0.73
CA PRO A 255 29.31 20.86 -0.67
C PRO A 255 29.08 19.40 -1.01
N GLY A 256 28.61 19.15 -2.22
CA GLY A 256 28.34 17.81 -2.74
C GLY A 256 29.60 17.02 -3.05
N ALA A 257 29.61 15.76 -2.69
CA ALA A 257 30.61 14.80 -3.10
C ALA A 257 30.22 14.20 -4.47
N GLY A 258 31.16 14.27 -5.42
CA GLY A 258 31.00 13.75 -6.76
C GLY A 258 30.92 12.23 -6.81
N ALA A 259 30.00 11.70 -7.61
CA ALA A 259 29.88 10.29 -7.91
C ALA A 259 30.88 9.86 -9.00
N PRO A 260 31.47 8.67 -8.91
CA PRO A 260 32.27 8.13 -10.00
C PRO A 260 31.37 7.65 -11.15
N ALA A 261 31.84 7.88 -12.37
CA ALA A 261 31.16 7.55 -13.61
C ALA A 261 30.84 6.04 -13.72
N ALA A 262 29.58 5.73 -13.98
CA ALA A 262 29.12 4.40 -14.27
C ALA A 262 29.46 4.03 -15.73
N ALA A 263 30.12 2.89 -15.88
CA ALA A 263 30.28 2.23 -17.18
C ALA A 263 28.91 1.70 -17.65
N SER A 264 28.48 2.10 -18.84
CA SER A 264 27.27 1.66 -19.51
C SER A 264 27.35 0.18 -19.86
N ALA A 265 26.58 -0.67 -19.16
CA ALA A 265 26.34 -2.06 -19.57
C ALA A 265 25.10 -2.11 -20.45
N SER A 266 25.28 -2.21 -21.76
CA SER A 266 24.23 -2.58 -22.70
C SER A 266 23.75 -3.99 -22.34
N GLY A 267 22.41 -4.15 -22.16
CA GLY A 267 21.77 -5.46 -21.87
C GLY A 267 21.95 -6.44 -23.04
N ALA A 268 23.07 -7.15 -23.09
CA ALA A 268 23.31 -8.23 -24.03
C ALA A 268 22.54 -9.46 -23.55
N ARG A 269 21.78 -10.12 -24.44
CA ARG A 269 21.21 -11.46 -24.18
C ARG A 269 22.33 -12.43 -23.82
N LEU A 270 22.14 -13.21 -22.76
CA LEU A 270 23.05 -14.28 -22.39
C LEU A 270 23.18 -15.30 -23.53
N SER A 271 24.38 -15.79 -23.77
CA SER A 271 24.63 -16.88 -24.74
C SER A 271 24.17 -18.24 -24.19
N GLY A 272 24.00 -19.24 -25.05
CA GLY A 272 23.55 -20.58 -24.63
C GLY A 272 24.37 -21.20 -23.49
N ALA A 273 25.69 -20.98 -23.43
CA ALA A 273 26.54 -21.44 -22.31
C ALA A 273 26.27 -20.67 -21.01
N GLN A 274 25.88 -19.39 -21.10
CA GLN A 274 25.54 -18.56 -19.94
C GLN A 274 24.13 -18.81 -19.42
N LEU A 275 23.23 -19.38 -20.26
CA LEU A 275 21.88 -19.83 -19.87
C LEU A 275 21.90 -21.21 -19.21
N ALA A 276 22.98 -21.98 -19.35
CA ALA A 276 23.12 -23.26 -18.65
C ALA A 276 23.03 -23.02 -17.12
N GLY A 277 22.04 -23.64 -16.49
CA GLY A 277 21.75 -23.46 -15.06
C GLY A 277 20.61 -22.48 -14.73
N TYR A 278 20.03 -21.81 -15.74
CA TYR A 278 18.79 -21.06 -15.56
C TYR A 278 17.57 -21.89 -15.96
N ALA A 279 16.45 -21.64 -15.26
CA ALA A 279 15.18 -22.28 -15.52
C ALA A 279 14.52 -21.83 -16.85
N ILE A 280 14.82 -20.63 -17.30
CA ILE A 280 14.24 -20.05 -18.51
C ILE A 280 15.15 -20.39 -19.71
N SER A 281 14.73 -21.35 -20.52
CA SER A 281 15.41 -21.75 -21.76
C SER A 281 15.22 -20.72 -22.87
N ALA A 282 13.99 -20.16 -22.99
CA ALA A 282 13.63 -19.10 -23.91
C ALA A 282 12.63 -18.14 -23.24
N TYR A 283 12.93 -16.84 -23.26
CA TYR A 283 11.99 -15.86 -22.69
C TYR A 283 10.77 -15.71 -23.60
N PRO A 284 9.54 -15.74 -23.06
CA PRO A 284 8.32 -15.70 -23.88
C PRO A 284 8.23 -14.42 -24.72
N ASP A 285 7.61 -14.52 -25.90
CA ASP A 285 7.22 -13.32 -26.66
C ASP A 285 6.07 -12.61 -25.91
N VAL A 286 6.43 -11.61 -25.14
CA VAL A 286 5.49 -10.86 -24.30
C VAL A 286 4.39 -10.20 -25.12
N LYS A 287 4.65 -9.80 -26.38
CA LYS A 287 3.63 -9.19 -27.25
C LYS A 287 2.59 -10.23 -27.67
N ASP A 288 3.02 -11.44 -28.05
CA ASP A 288 2.12 -12.54 -28.37
C ASP A 288 1.31 -12.97 -27.12
N VAL A 289 1.97 -13.13 -25.97
CA VAL A 289 1.27 -13.43 -24.71
C VAL A 289 0.18 -12.42 -24.41
N TYR A 290 0.47 -11.11 -24.47
CA TYR A 290 -0.56 -10.09 -24.23
C TYR A 290 -1.65 -10.09 -25.31
N ALA A 291 -1.34 -10.33 -26.57
CA ALA A 291 -2.36 -10.41 -27.63
C ALA A 291 -3.37 -11.54 -27.35
N ARG A 292 -2.87 -12.72 -26.92
CA ARG A 292 -3.72 -13.86 -26.53
C ARG A 292 -4.51 -13.60 -25.24
N LEU A 293 -3.89 -13.00 -24.24
CA LEU A 293 -4.54 -12.63 -22.99
C LEU A 293 -5.64 -11.56 -23.21
N ASP A 294 -5.38 -10.56 -24.04
CA ASP A 294 -6.37 -9.54 -24.43
C ASP A 294 -7.55 -10.17 -25.19
N ALA A 295 -7.29 -11.15 -26.04
CA ALA A 295 -8.34 -11.91 -26.73
C ALA A 295 -9.18 -12.72 -25.71
N LEU A 296 -8.57 -13.39 -24.75
CA LEU A 296 -9.24 -14.11 -23.66
C LEU A 296 -10.13 -13.16 -22.82
N VAL A 297 -9.60 -12.00 -22.41
CA VAL A 297 -10.35 -11.02 -21.63
C VAL A 297 -11.59 -10.51 -22.38
N ARG A 298 -11.55 -10.38 -23.73
CA ARG A 298 -12.67 -9.87 -24.55
C ARG A 298 -13.78 -10.90 -24.77
N GLN A 299 -13.48 -12.20 -24.59
CA GLN A 299 -14.46 -13.27 -24.80
C GLN A 299 -15.31 -13.50 -23.53
N PRO A 300 -16.53 -14.04 -23.69
CA PRO A 300 -17.27 -14.58 -22.55
C PRO A 300 -16.46 -15.66 -21.84
N ILE A 301 -16.69 -15.78 -20.53
CA ILE A 301 -16.13 -16.90 -19.75
C ILE A 301 -16.66 -18.24 -20.32
N ARG A 302 -15.80 -19.27 -20.26
CA ARG A 302 -16.19 -20.64 -20.60
C ARG A 302 -16.02 -21.52 -19.36
N PRO A 303 -17.08 -21.72 -18.57
CA PRO A 303 -17.03 -22.54 -17.38
C PRO A 303 -16.95 -24.04 -17.72
N LEU A 304 -16.73 -24.84 -16.75
CA LEU A 304 -16.92 -26.28 -16.85
C LEU A 304 -18.39 -26.61 -17.09
N ARG A 305 -18.64 -27.70 -17.82
CA ARG A 305 -20.00 -28.24 -17.96
C ARG A 305 -20.53 -28.63 -16.57
N ARG A 306 -21.83 -28.50 -16.37
CA ARG A 306 -22.47 -28.75 -15.08
C ARG A 306 -22.25 -30.17 -14.56
N ASP A 307 -22.26 -31.17 -15.46
CA ASP A 307 -21.98 -32.56 -15.13
C ASP A 307 -20.54 -32.74 -14.58
N ALA A 308 -19.56 -32.11 -15.23
CA ALA A 308 -18.18 -32.14 -14.78
C ALA A 308 -17.95 -31.47 -13.42
N MET A 309 -18.63 -30.34 -13.18
CA MET A 309 -18.56 -29.66 -11.90
C MET A 309 -19.27 -30.47 -10.79
N ALA A 310 -20.40 -31.11 -11.10
CA ALA A 310 -21.09 -31.97 -10.15
C ALA A 310 -20.21 -33.16 -9.72
N GLU A 311 -19.54 -33.83 -10.65
CA GLU A 311 -18.57 -34.91 -10.34
C GLU A 311 -17.40 -34.41 -9.48
N ALA A 312 -16.88 -33.22 -9.76
CA ALA A 312 -15.82 -32.63 -8.94
C ALA A 312 -16.29 -32.38 -7.50
N LEU A 313 -17.49 -31.84 -7.30
CA LEU A 313 -18.06 -31.65 -5.98
C LEU A 313 -18.37 -32.97 -5.26
N GLU A 314 -18.87 -33.98 -5.97
CA GLU A 314 -19.08 -35.32 -5.42
C GLU A 314 -17.77 -35.96 -4.93
N TYR A 315 -16.65 -35.72 -5.66
CA TYR A 315 -15.32 -36.15 -5.20
C TYR A 315 -15.00 -35.55 -3.83
N TYR A 316 -15.17 -34.23 -3.65
CA TYR A 316 -14.93 -33.58 -2.37
C TYR A 316 -15.81 -34.14 -1.26
N GLU A 317 -17.09 -34.38 -1.55
CA GLU A 317 -18.04 -34.90 -0.56
C GLU A 317 -17.78 -36.35 -0.17
N THR A 318 -17.29 -37.17 -1.09
CA THR A 318 -17.10 -38.61 -0.87
C THR A 318 -15.69 -39.01 -0.50
N LYS A 319 -14.67 -38.31 -1.06
CA LYS A 319 -13.25 -38.65 -0.94
C LYS A 319 -12.47 -37.75 0.01
N CYS A 320 -13.03 -36.59 0.43
CA CYS A 320 -12.33 -35.62 1.28
C CYS A 320 -13.10 -35.35 2.58
N ARG A 321 -13.72 -36.37 3.15
CA ARG A 321 -14.61 -36.24 4.32
C ARG A 321 -13.87 -35.74 5.57
N ARG A 322 -12.68 -36.34 5.84
CA ARG A 322 -11.91 -35.98 7.02
C ARG A 322 -11.33 -34.55 6.88
N SER A 323 -10.94 -34.17 5.68
CA SER A 323 -10.54 -32.78 5.38
C SER A 323 -11.66 -31.79 5.70
N ARG A 324 -12.91 -32.11 5.32
CA ARG A 324 -14.09 -31.29 5.63
C ARG A 324 -14.33 -31.17 7.12
N GLU A 325 -14.38 -32.32 7.83
CA GLU A 325 -14.58 -32.36 9.29
C GLU A 325 -13.55 -31.49 10.02
N LEU A 326 -12.26 -31.62 9.67
CA LEU A 326 -11.19 -30.82 10.27
C LEU A 326 -11.34 -29.34 9.98
N THR A 327 -11.77 -28.95 8.77
CA THR A 327 -11.98 -27.56 8.41
C THR A 327 -13.18 -26.96 9.14
N ASP A 328 -14.27 -27.71 9.29
CA ASP A 328 -15.45 -27.31 10.03
C ASP A 328 -15.11 -27.12 11.53
N GLU A 329 -14.43 -28.10 12.15
CA GLU A 329 -13.92 -27.99 13.52
C GLU A 329 -12.98 -26.78 13.71
N ALA A 330 -12.06 -26.58 12.75
CA ALA A 330 -11.14 -25.47 12.79
C ALA A 330 -11.84 -24.09 12.64
N GLY A 331 -12.99 -24.05 11.95
CA GLY A 331 -13.77 -22.82 11.77
C GLY A 331 -14.24 -22.19 13.07
N GLU A 332 -14.41 -22.99 14.14
CA GLU A 332 -14.76 -22.50 15.47
C GLU A 332 -13.58 -21.80 16.19
N LEU A 333 -12.33 -22.13 15.82
CA LEU A 333 -11.12 -21.66 16.51
C LEU A 333 -10.22 -20.79 15.64
N ILE A 334 -10.31 -20.94 14.32
CA ILE A 334 -9.44 -20.27 13.35
C ILE A 334 -10.32 -19.45 12.39
N PRO A 335 -10.09 -18.15 12.24
CA PRO A 335 -10.84 -17.32 11.30
C PRO A 335 -10.83 -17.90 9.88
N GLY A 336 -11.97 -18.38 9.38
CA GLY A 336 -12.10 -19.03 8.08
C GLY A 336 -11.61 -20.48 8.01
N GLY A 337 -11.33 -21.13 9.16
CA GLY A 337 -10.96 -22.55 9.26
C GLY A 337 -9.52 -22.88 8.89
N VAL A 338 -8.72 -21.93 8.41
CA VAL A 338 -7.31 -22.14 8.01
C VAL A 338 -6.43 -20.95 8.38
N GLN A 339 -5.14 -21.20 8.64
CA GLN A 339 -4.18 -20.17 9.05
C GLN A 339 -3.54 -19.43 7.86
N HIS A 340 -3.47 -20.06 6.69
CA HIS A 340 -2.75 -19.52 5.55
C HIS A 340 -3.68 -19.21 4.38
N ASN A 341 -3.53 -18.01 3.78
CA ASN A 341 -4.40 -17.56 2.70
C ASN A 341 -4.39 -18.49 1.45
N LEU A 342 -3.30 -19.18 1.17
CA LEU A 342 -3.22 -20.15 0.08
C LEU A 342 -4.08 -21.40 0.30
N ALA A 343 -4.51 -21.66 1.54
CA ALA A 343 -5.37 -22.79 1.89
C ALA A 343 -6.86 -22.50 1.71
N PHE A 344 -7.26 -21.24 1.47
CA PHE A 344 -8.65 -20.91 1.15
C PHE A 344 -8.99 -21.38 -0.27
N ASN A 345 -9.53 -22.59 -0.39
CA ASN A 345 -9.91 -23.19 -1.67
C ASN A 345 -11.38 -23.54 -1.70
N TYR A 346 -11.99 -23.49 -2.87
CA TYR A 346 -13.35 -23.95 -3.13
C TYR A 346 -13.36 -25.47 -3.40
N PRO A 347 -14.35 -26.23 -2.90
CA PRO A 347 -15.45 -25.85 -2.01
C PRO A 347 -15.04 -25.72 -0.54
N PHE A 348 -13.98 -26.39 -0.11
CA PHE A 348 -13.35 -26.28 1.20
C PHE A 348 -11.87 -26.68 1.13
N PRO A 349 -11.03 -26.25 2.07
CA PRO A 349 -9.61 -26.61 2.13
C PRO A 349 -9.37 -28.12 2.29
N LEU A 350 -8.36 -28.62 1.59
CA LEU A 350 -7.84 -29.98 1.80
C LEU A 350 -6.82 -29.98 2.94
N ALA A 351 -6.95 -30.90 3.90
CA ALA A 351 -6.01 -31.08 4.99
C ALA A 351 -4.88 -32.02 4.55
N ILE A 352 -3.66 -31.52 4.40
CA ILE A 352 -2.51 -32.28 3.90
C ILE A 352 -1.82 -33.00 5.05
N ALA A 353 -1.61 -34.31 4.91
CA ALA A 353 -0.92 -35.17 5.86
C ALA A 353 0.54 -35.41 5.52
N ARG A 354 0.90 -35.42 4.21
CA ARG A 354 2.24 -35.75 3.74
C ARG A 354 2.58 -35.02 2.45
N ALA A 355 3.86 -34.67 2.28
CA ALA A 355 4.42 -34.13 1.06
C ALA A 355 5.75 -34.85 0.77
N GLU A 356 5.97 -35.26 -0.49
CA GLU A 356 7.23 -35.92 -0.92
C GLU A 356 7.42 -35.78 -2.43
N GLY A 357 8.59 -35.32 -2.86
CA GLY A 357 8.91 -35.11 -4.27
C GLY A 357 7.89 -34.21 -4.97
N ALA A 358 7.25 -34.73 -5.99
CA ALA A 358 6.22 -34.04 -6.77
C ALA A 358 4.78 -34.20 -6.21
N HIS A 359 4.59 -34.82 -5.05
CA HIS A 359 3.27 -35.25 -4.60
C HIS A 359 2.92 -34.79 -3.20
N LEU A 360 1.60 -34.56 -3.00
CA LEU A 360 0.96 -34.37 -1.71
C LEU A 360 -0.04 -35.50 -1.44
N TRP A 361 -0.26 -35.80 -0.16
CA TRP A 361 -1.35 -36.70 0.29
C TRP A 361 -2.17 -35.96 1.34
N ASP A 362 -3.49 -35.98 1.17
CA ASP A 362 -4.38 -35.47 2.19
C ASP A 362 -4.60 -36.47 3.34
N VAL A 363 -5.31 -36.05 4.36
CA VAL A 363 -5.65 -36.91 5.53
C VAL A 363 -6.61 -38.04 5.16
N ASP A 364 -7.30 -37.96 4.03
CA ASP A 364 -8.21 -38.97 3.50
C ASP A 364 -7.47 -40.02 2.67
N GLY A 365 -6.14 -39.84 2.41
CA GLY A 365 -5.28 -40.74 1.68
C GLY A 365 -5.24 -40.51 0.15
N ASN A 366 -5.89 -39.45 -0.34
CA ASN A 366 -5.84 -39.09 -1.76
C ASN A 366 -4.48 -38.50 -2.13
N ARG A 367 -3.95 -38.88 -3.32
CA ARG A 367 -2.66 -38.39 -3.84
C ARG A 367 -2.85 -37.36 -4.93
N TYR A 368 -2.10 -36.26 -4.84
CA TYR A 368 -2.12 -35.12 -5.76
C TYR A 368 -0.74 -34.84 -6.32
N ILE A 369 -0.66 -34.40 -7.57
CA ILE A 369 0.55 -33.76 -8.12
C ILE A 369 0.58 -32.32 -7.62
N ASP A 370 1.70 -31.90 -7.06
CA ASP A 370 1.86 -30.62 -6.35
C ASP A 370 2.45 -29.53 -7.25
N PHE A 371 1.63 -28.78 -7.96
CA PHE A 371 2.06 -27.57 -8.64
C PHE A 371 1.81 -26.27 -7.81
N LEU A 372 1.35 -26.41 -6.57
CA LEU A 372 1.33 -25.29 -5.61
C LEU A 372 2.71 -25.03 -5.01
N GLN A 373 3.43 -26.11 -4.68
CA GLN A 373 4.76 -26.09 -4.10
C GLN A 373 4.92 -25.07 -2.96
N ALA A 374 3.98 -25.08 -2.01
CA ALA A 374 3.90 -24.15 -0.89
C ALA A 374 3.95 -22.65 -1.30
N GLY A 375 3.56 -22.33 -2.54
CA GLY A 375 3.66 -21.00 -3.14
C GLY A 375 5.02 -20.69 -3.76
N GLY A 376 5.82 -21.72 -4.06
CA GLY A 376 7.04 -21.65 -4.87
C GLY A 376 8.39 -21.90 -4.20
N PRO A 377 8.54 -22.26 -2.90
CA PRO A 377 9.86 -22.44 -2.28
C PRO A 377 10.54 -23.80 -2.60
N THR A 378 9.81 -24.83 -3.01
CA THR A 378 10.31 -26.21 -3.07
C THR A 378 10.83 -26.62 -4.45
N VAL A 379 11.81 -25.89 -4.99
CA VAL A 379 12.45 -26.17 -6.30
C VAL A 379 13.08 -27.58 -6.34
N LEU A 380 13.56 -28.08 -5.19
CA LEU A 380 14.10 -29.44 -5.03
C LEU A 380 13.01 -30.54 -4.98
N GLY A 381 11.72 -30.14 -4.98
CA GLY A 381 10.61 -31.03 -4.63
C GLY A 381 10.36 -31.01 -3.10
N SER A 382 9.16 -31.43 -2.72
CA SER A 382 8.74 -31.45 -1.32
C SER A 382 9.51 -32.50 -0.51
N ASN A 383 9.92 -32.13 0.72
CA ASN A 383 10.58 -33.02 1.68
C ASN A 383 11.82 -33.75 1.11
N HIS A 384 12.65 -33.04 0.34
CA HIS A 384 13.85 -33.56 -0.31
C HIS A 384 14.82 -34.17 0.74
N ALA A 385 15.05 -35.51 0.66
CA ALA A 385 15.74 -36.26 1.71
C ALA A 385 17.15 -35.74 2.03
N PRO A 386 18.05 -35.43 1.06
CA PRO A 386 19.38 -34.94 1.35
C PRO A 386 19.37 -33.59 2.11
N LEU A 387 18.41 -32.72 1.84
CA LEU A 387 18.24 -31.44 2.57
C LEU A 387 17.70 -31.70 3.98
N ARG A 388 16.65 -32.52 4.10
CA ARG A 388 16.01 -32.84 5.38
C ARG A 388 17.00 -33.45 6.38
N GLU A 389 17.84 -34.40 5.95
CA GLU A 389 18.82 -35.06 6.80
C GLU A 389 19.86 -34.07 7.36
N LYS A 390 20.39 -33.20 6.51
CA LYS A 390 21.34 -32.16 6.95
C LYS A 390 20.70 -31.14 7.91
N VAL A 391 19.47 -30.76 7.67
CA VAL A 391 18.75 -29.82 8.56
C VAL A 391 18.41 -30.49 9.90
N ALA A 392 18.00 -31.76 9.89
CA ALA A 392 17.75 -32.52 11.12
C ALA A 392 19.01 -32.61 11.99
N ALA A 393 20.18 -32.88 11.40
CA ALA A 393 21.44 -32.88 12.12
C ALA A 393 21.74 -31.54 12.82
N VAL A 394 21.47 -30.42 12.17
CA VAL A 394 21.64 -29.09 12.79
C VAL A 394 20.69 -28.89 13.97
N VAL A 395 19.45 -29.36 13.87
CA VAL A 395 18.48 -29.29 14.99
C VAL A 395 18.96 -30.13 16.17
N ASP A 396 19.51 -31.32 15.92
CA ASP A 396 19.97 -32.24 16.94
C ASP A 396 21.28 -31.77 17.62
N GLU A 397 22.22 -31.17 16.85
CA GLU A 397 23.54 -30.79 17.31
C GLU A 397 23.56 -29.37 17.91
N SER A 398 22.96 -28.41 17.25
CA SER A 398 23.10 -26.98 17.59
C SER A 398 21.83 -26.37 18.16
N GLY A 399 20.73 -27.05 18.06
CA GLY A 399 19.40 -26.50 18.35
C GLY A 399 18.88 -25.53 17.27
N PRO A 400 17.58 -25.33 17.17
CA PRO A 400 16.97 -24.55 16.10
C PRO A 400 17.11 -23.04 16.28
N VAL A 401 17.31 -22.54 17.51
CA VAL A 401 17.31 -21.10 17.82
C VAL A 401 18.30 -20.79 18.94
N THR A 402 19.21 -19.86 18.71
CA THR A 402 20.19 -19.42 19.73
C THR A 402 20.14 -17.91 20.01
N GLY A 403 19.76 -17.08 19.05
CA GLY A 403 19.77 -15.62 19.16
C GLY A 403 21.16 -14.98 19.16
N LEU A 404 22.22 -15.79 18.98
CA LEU A 404 23.61 -15.36 18.86
C LEU A 404 24.18 -15.75 17.51
N PHE A 405 25.32 -15.13 17.13
CA PHE A 405 26.02 -15.44 15.88
C PHE A 405 26.48 -16.89 15.82
N HIS A 406 26.30 -17.51 14.63
CA HIS A 406 26.75 -18.85 14.33
C HIS A 406 27.27 -18.95 12.88
N GLU A 407 28.03 -20.02 12.57
CA GLU A 407 28.75 -20.13 11.30
C GLU A 407 27.87 -20.16 10.06
N TYR A 408 26.64 -20.68 10.15
CA TYR A 408 25.74 -20.75 9.00
C TYR A 408 25.25 -19.37 8.52
N GLU A 409 25.27 -18.35 9.37
CA GLU A 409 25.03 -16.97 8.94
C GLU A 409 26.07 -16.52 7.92
N LEU A 410 27.36 -16.80 8.23
CA LEU A 410 28.48 -16.47 7.35
C LEU A 410 28.44 -17.32 6.07
N LYS A 411 28.30 -18.65 6.20
CA LYS A 411 28.26 -19.57 5.06
C LYS A 411 27.16 -19.24 4.06
N LEU A 412 25.97 -18.89 4.56
CA LEU A 412 24.86 -18.48 3.70
C LEU A 412 25.14 -17.12 3.03
N ALA A 413 25.69 -16.15 3.77
CA ALA A 413 26.00 -14.83 3.20
C ALA A 413 27.10 -14.92 2.13
N GLU A 414 28.13 -15.72 2.34
CA GLU A 414 29.19 -16.00 1.36
C GLU A 414 28.61 -16.68 0.09
N LEU A 415 27.72 -17.64 0.26
CA LEU A 415 27.06 -18.34 -0.85
C LEU A 415 26.18 -17.40 -1.67
N VAL A 416 25.37 -16.58 -1.01
CA VAL A 416 24.55 -15.55 -1.68
C VAL A 416 25.42 -14.56 -2.44
N HIS A 417 26.50 -14.05 -1.79
CA HIS A 417 27.43 -13.13 -2.44
C HIS A 417 28.11 -13.75 -3.69
N ARG A 418 28.56 -15.00 -3.57
CA ARG A 418 29.20 -15.71 -4.69
C ARG A 418 28.28 -15.90 -5.89
N LEU A 419 27.02 -16.26 -5.64
CA LEU A 419 26.03 -16.56 -6.69
C LEU A 419 25.36 -15.30 -7.25
N MET A 420 25.23 -14.26 -6.42
CA MET A 420 24.62 -12.98 -6.77
C MET A 420 25.52 -11.83 -6.34
N PRO A 421 26.57 -11.47 -7.12
CA PRO A 421 27.57 -10.47 -6.71
C PRO A 421 27.05 -9.04 -6.49
N ALA A 422 25.81 -8.72 -6.91
CA ALA A 422 25.17 -7.47 -6.56
C ALA A 422 24.81 -7.43 -5.05
N CYS A 423 24.70 -8.58 -4.39
CA CYS A 423 24.54 -8.70 -2.94
C CYS A 423 25.91 -8.66 -2.26
N GLU A 424 26.56 -7.49 -2.20
CA GLU A 424 27.88 -7.30 -1.57
C GLU A 424 27.82 -7.56 -0.06
N GLN A 425 26.67 -7.33 0.56
CA GLN A 425 26.31 -7.76 1.92
C GLN A 425 24.92 -8.38 1.91
N PHE A 426 24.67 -9.26 2.87
CA PHE A 426 23.38 -9.96 3.03
C PHE A 426 22.98 -9.99 4.50
N ARG A 427 21.67 -9.86 4.75
CA ARG A 427 21.06 -9.99 6.08
C ARG A 427 19.80 -10.84 6.01
N MET A 428 19.74 -11.90 6.82
CA MET A 428 18.60 -12.79 6.96
C MET A 428 17.48 -12.12 7.78
N LEU A 429 16.23 -12.34 7.38
CA LEU A 429 15.00 -11.85 8.02
C LEU A 429 13.94 -12.96 8.06
N GLY A 430 12.81 -12.71 8.71
CA GLY A 430 11.79 -13.73 8.95
C GLY A 430 10.89 -14.04 7.75
N SER A 431 10.71 -13.11 6.82
CA SER A 431 9.81 -13.28 5.67
C SER A 431 10.12 -12.32 4.53
N GLY A 432 9.58 -12.59 3.33
CA GLY A 432 9.65 -11.65 2.21
C GLY A 432 9.01 -10.29 2.52
N THR A 433 7.92 -10.24 3.29
CA THR A 433 7.30 -8.98 3.74
C THR A 433 8.26 -8.15 4.58
N GLU A 434 8.92 -8.76 5.58
CA GLU A 434 9.93 -8.08 6.38
C GLU A 434 11.12 -7.63 5.54
N SER A 435 11.53 -8.42 4.57
CA SER A 435 12.61 -8.10 3.64
C SER A 435 12.31 -6.85 2.80
N VAL A 436 11.09 -6.75 2.27
CA VAL A 436 10.62 -5.56 1.55
C VAL A 436 10.56 -4.34 2.47
N MET A 437 10.03 -4.49 3.69
CA MET A 437 10.00 -3.41 4.68
C MET A 437 11.42 -2.89 5.01
N ALA A 438 12.35 -3.81 5.21
CA ALA A 438 13.74 -3.50 5.48
C ALA A 438 14.40 -2.78 4.29
N ALA A 439 14.25 -3.30 3.07
CA ALA A 439 14.83 -2.71 1.85
C ALA A 439 14.32 -1.28 1.61
N ILE A 440 13.01 -1.04 1.76
CA ILE A 440 12.43 0.31 1.62
C ILE A 440 12.95 1.25 2.71
N ARG A 441 13.09 0.75 3.95
CA ARG A 441 13.60 1.54 5.07
C ARG A 441 15.07 1.93 4.85
N ALA A 442 15.91 0.99 4.38
CA ALA A 442 17.29 1.25 4.01
C ALA A 442 17.39 2.26 2.85
N ALA A 443 16.57 2.09 1.81
CA ALA A 443 16.55 3.01 0.69
C ALA A 443 16.19 4.44 1.10
N ARG A 444 15.21 4.60 2.00
CA ARG A 444 14.84 5.92 2.54
C ARG A 444 15.94 6.51 3.42
N ALA A 445 16.55 5.71 4.30
CA ALA A 445 17.65 6.14 5.16
C ALA A 445 18.86 6.59 4.33
N PHE A 446 19.25 5.79 3.34
CA PHE A 446 20.40 6.07 2.48
C PHE A 446 20.21 7.30 1.59
N THR A 447 19.04 7.44 0.96
CA THR A 447 18.79 8.52 0.01
C THR A 447 18.29 9.82 0.64
N GLY A 448 17.82 9.79 1.90
CA GLY A 448 17.09 10.89 2.54
C GLY A 448 15.74 11.20 1.90
N ARG A 449 15.28 10.39 0.95
CA ARG A 449 14.04 10.59 0.19
C ARG A 449 12.91 9.74 0.73
N LYS A 450 11.65 10.12 0.44
CA LYS A 450 10.47 9.48 1.07
C LYS A 450 9.66 8.60 0.12
N TRP A 451 9.59 8.97 -1.18
CA TRP A 451 8.72 8.31 -2.14
C TRP A 451 9.22 6.95 -2.59
N VAL A 452 8.31 5.99 -2.73
CA VAL A 452 8.55 4.68 -3.35
C VAL A 452 7.61 4.52 -4.53
N VAL A 453 8.10 3.93 -5.62
CA VAL A 453 7.30 3.58 -6.79
C VAL A 453 7.31 2.06 -6.96
N LYS A 454 6.13 1.45 -7.12
CA LYS A 454 5.96 0.02 -7.42
C LYS A 454 5.21 -0.17 -8.73
N ALA A 455 5.30 -1.36 -9.33
CA ALA A 455 4.41 -1.73 -10.41
C ALA A 455 3.01 -2.04 -9.87
N GLY A 456 1.96 -1.58 -10.57
CA GLY A 456 0.58 -1.94 -10.25
C GLY A 456 0.33 -3.43 -10.44
N GLY A 457 -0.46 -4.02 -9.55
CA GLY A 457 -0.73 -5.46 -9.52
C GLY A 457 0.40 -6.30 -8.91
N ALA A 458 1.52 -5.70 -8.50
CA ALA A 458 2.64 -6.41 -7.86
C ALA A 458 2.33 -6.75 -6.39
N TYR A 459 2.79 -7.93 -5.96
CA TYR A 459 2.75 -8.37 -4.57
C TYR A 459 4.11 -8.24 -3.91
N HIS A 460 4.25 -7.31 -2.98
CA HIS A 460 5.48 -7.07 -2.21
C HIS A 460 5.26 -7.29 -0.70
N GLY A 461 4.49 -8.31 -0.36
CA GLY A 461 4.08 -8.59 1.01
C GLY A 461 2.90 -7.73 1.46
N TRP A 462 2.52 -7.91 2.73
CA TRP A 462 1.29 -7.35 3.30
C TRP A 462 1.51 -6.18 4.26
N SER A 463 2.69 -5.53 4.21
CA SER A 463 2.91 -4.30 4.96
C SER A 463 2.01 -3.17 4.44
N ASP A 464 1.50 -2.33 5.33
CA ASP A 464 0.55 -1.26 5.03
C ASP A 464 0.93 -0.41 3.82
N GLN A 465 2.22 -0.07 3.67
CA GLN A 465 2.69 0.74 2.55
C GLN A 465 2.70 0.00 1.21
N MET A 466 2.73 -1.34 1.20
CA MET A 466 2.81 -2.16 -0.02
C MET A 466 1.47 -2.74 -0.45
N VAL A 467 0.49 -2.83 0.45
CA VAL A 467 -0.89 -3.21 0.10
C VAL A 467 -1.59 -2.02 -0.58
N TYR A 468 -1.11 -1.70 -1.78
CA TYR A 468 -1.56 -0.59 -2.61
C TYR A 468 -1.48 -1.01 -4.08
N GLY A 469 -2.62 -1.10 -4.79
CA GLY A 469 -2.68 -1.66 -6.14
C GLY A 469 -2.27 -3.13 -6.17
N LEU A 470 -2.72 -3.92 -5.18
CA LEU A 470 -2.44 -5.34 -5.04
C LEU A 470 -3.22 -6.13 -6.11
N HIS A 471 -2.62 -7.17 -6.69
CA HIS A 471 -3.17 -8.06 -7.73
C HIS A 471 -3.67 -7.35 -8.99
N VAL A 472 -4.47 -6.28 -8.84
CA VAL A 472 -5.08 -5.56 -9.96
C VAL A 472 -4.58 -4.10 -9.99
N PRO A 473 -3.94 -3.67 -11.10
CA PRO A 473 -3.46 -2.29 -11.24
C PRO A 473 -4.57 -1.25 -11.09
N GLY A 474 -4.31 -0.19 -10.31
CA GLY A 474 -5.23 0.93 -10.13
C GLY A 474 -6.25 0.75 -8.99
N THR A 475 -6.26 -0.38 -8.28
CA THR A 475 -7.22 -0.65 -7.19
C THR A 475 -6.89 0.07 -5.87
N TRP A 476 -5.72 0.68 -5.78
CA TRP A 476 -5.25 1.40 -4.59
C TRP A 476 -5.31 0.51 -3.34
N ARG A 477 -6.18 0.83 -2.36
CA ARG A 477 -6.38 0.08 -1.11
C ARG A 477 -7.64 -0.79 -1.11
N PHE A 478 -8.20 -1.04 -2.28
CA PHE A 478 -9.51 -1.72 -2.41
C PHE A 478 -9.53 -3.10 -1.74
N GLU A 479 -8.43 -3.84 -1.82
CA GLU A 479 -8.34 -5.22 -1.31
C GLU A 479 -8.04 -5.33 0.19
N ALA A 480 -7.70 -4.21 0.87
CA ALA A 480 -7.33 -4.26 2.29
C ALA A 480 -8.03 -3.17 3.10
N LYS A 481 -8.74 -3.59 4.14
CA LYS A 481 -9.31 -2.72 5.17
C LYS A 481 -8.33 -2.51 6.32
N GLY A 482 -8.52 -1.45 7.10
CA GLY A 482 -7.74 -1.17 8.30
C GLY A 482 -6.40 -0.46 8.04
N ILE A 483 -6.06 -0.13 6.79
CA ILE A 483 -4.83 0.58 6.44
C ILE A 483 -5.08 2.09 6.47
N PRO A 484 -4.40 2.87 7.33
CA PRO A 484 -4.56 4.31 7.39
C PRO A 484 -4.03 4.99 6.12
N LEU A 485 -4.61 6.12 5.74
CA LEU A 485 -4.19 6.90 4.55
C LEU A 485 -2.70 7.25 4.57
N GLY A 486 -2.18 7.61 5.75
CA GLY A 486 -0.78 7.98 5.94
C GLY A 486 0.21 6.86 5.57
N ALA A 487 -0.16 5.60 5.78
CA ALA A 487 0.73 4.46 5.49
C ALA A 487 1.04 4.32 3.99
N THR A 488 0.05 4.61 3.12
CA THR A 488 0.20 4.52 1.66
C THR A 488 0.52 5.85 0.97
N ALA A 489 0.52 6.97 1.72
CA ALA A 489 0.63 8.32 1.17
C ALA A 489 1.90 8.57 0.35
N LEU A 490 3.00 7.87 0.69
CA LEU A 490 4.31 7.98 0.05
C LEU A 490 4.63 6.82 -0.91
N THR A 491 3.63 6.00 -1.25
CA THR A 491 3.73 4.94 -2.26
C THR A 491 2.99 5.36 -3.53
N ARG A 492 3.62 5.20 -4.67
CA ARG A 492 3.01 5.43 -5.98
C ARG A 492 3.02 4.16 -6.80
N GLU A 493 2.05 4.06 -7.67
CA GLU A 493 1.87 2.95 -8.59
C GLU A 493 2.12 3.43 -10.03
N ALA A 494 2.94 2.68 -10.78
CA ALA A 494 3.06 2.80 -12.22
C ALA A 494 2.37 1.60 -12.91
N PHE A 495 1.72 1.82 -14.04
CA PHE A 495 1.10 0.71 -14.78
C PHE A 495 2.18 -0.30 -15.21
N PRO A 496 1.94 -1.63 -15.13
CA PRO A 496 2.93 -2.64 -15.47
C PRO A 496 3.51 -2.47 -16.87
N ALA A 497 4.79 -2.72 -17.02
CA ALA A 497 5.54 -2.62 -18.28
C ALA A 497 5.46 -1.26 -19.02
N ASP A 498 4.95 -0.20 -18.37
CA ASP A 498 4.85 1.15 -18.94
C ASP A 498 5.96 2.08 -18.40
N LEU A 499 7.09 2.13 -19.12
CA LEU A 499 8.21 3.02 -18.79
C LEU A 499 7.83 4.50 -18.81
N LYS A 500 6.87 4.91 -19.66
CA LYS A 500 6.40 6.30 -19.71
C LYS A 500 5.61 6.65 -18.43
N ALA A 501 4.77 5.72 -17.95
CA ALA A 501 4.07 5.89 -16.68
C ALA A 501 5.03 5.95 -15.51
N LEU A 502 6.04 5.06 -15.45
CA LEU A 502 7.08 5.08 -14.43
C LEU A 502 7.83 6.41 -14.44
N ARG A 503 8.32 6.85 -15.61
CA ARG A 503 9.02 8.13 -15.75
C ARG A 503 8.16 9.31 -15.25
N ARG A 504 6.86 9.35 -15.59
CA ARG A 504 5.96 10.41 -15.08
C ARG A 504 5.91 10.43 -13.54
N LYS A 505 5.88 9.26 -12.89
CA LYS A 505 5.89 9.18 -11.41
C LYS A 505 7.21 9.67 -10.82
N LEU A 506 8.34 9.33 -11.43
CA LEU A 506 9.66 9.79 -11.01
C LEU A 506 9.80 11.32 -11.15
N VAL A 507 9.34 11.89 -12.26
CA VAL A 507 9.30 13.35 -12.47
C VAL A 507 8.42 14.03 -11.41
N GLN A 508 7.22 13.52 -11.16
CA GLN A 508 6.33 14.05 -10.12
C GLN A 508 6.96 14.01 -8.72
N ASN A 509 7.62 12.90 -8.39
CA ASN A 509 8.31 12.77 -7.10
C ASN A 509 9.53 13.69 -6.99
N ARG A 510 10.24 13.96 -8.10
CA ARG A 510 11.39 14.88 -8.11
C ARG A 510 11.02 16.27 -7.60
N ALA A 511 9.83 16.77 -7.96
CA ALA A 511 9.31 18.05 -7.45
C ALA A 511 8.91 18.00 -5.95
N LEU A 512 8.82 16.80 -5.36
CA LEU A 512 8.39 16.56 -3.99
C LEU A 512 9.50 15.92 -3.11
N GLY A 513 10.76 16.18 -3.43
CA GLY A 513 11.92 15.70 -2.69
C GLY A 513 12.53 14.38 -3.20
N GLY A 514 12.04 13.84 -4.33
CA GLY A 514 12.64 12.71 -5.02
C GLY A 514 12.12 11.33 -4.59
N THR A 515 12.44 10.31 -5.40
CA THR A 515 12.11 8.91 -5.15
C THR A 515 13.24 8.22 -4.42
N ALA A 516 12.98 7.54 -3.32
CA ALA A 516 13.94 6.72 -2.59
C ALA A 516 14.25 5.43 -3.36
N ALA A 517 13.18 4.73 -3.80
CA ALA A 517 13.34 3.48 -4.53
C ALA A 517 12.21 3.23 -5.54
N VAL A 518 12.55 2.46 -6.57
CA VAL A 518 11.62 1.73 -7.43
C VAL A 518 11.75 0.26 -7.07
N ILE A 519 10.63 -0.42 -6.77
CA ILE A 519 10.60 -1.85 -6.47
C ILE A 519 9.86 -2.62 -7.55
N LEU A 520 10.43 -3.72 -8.04
CA LEU A 520 9.90 -4.55 -9.13
C LEU A 520 10.00 -6.03 -8.80
N GLU A 521 9.01 -6.82 -9.25
CA GLU A 521 9.17 -8.25 -9.53
C GLU A 521 9.78 -8.38 -10.95
N PRO A 522 11.00 -8.94 -11.10
CA PRO A 522 11.75 -8.85 -12.38
C PRO A 522 11.10 -9.52 -13.59
N VAL A 523 10.29 -10.57 -13.39
CA VAL A 523 9.56 -11.24 -14.48
C VAL A 523 8.19 -10.60 -14.76
N GLY A 524 7.81 -9.65 -13.92
CA GLY A 524 6.55 -8.89 -14.00
C GLY A 524 5.66 -9.12 -12.78
N PRO A 525 4.69 -8.20 -12.58
CA PRO A 525 3.81 -8.21 -11.42
C PRO A 525 3.14 -9.54 -11.16
N GLU A 526 3.14 -9.87 -9.86
CA GLU A 526 2.74 -11.14 -9.30
C GLU A 526 3.36 -12.33 -10.02
N SER A 527 4.70 -12.24 -10.01
CA SER A 527 5.63 -13.25 -10.53
C SER A 527 5.31 -13.72 -11.94
N GLY A 528 5.10 -12.73 -12.81
CA GLY A 528 4.99 -12.96 -14.24
C GLY A 528 3.59 -13.17 -14.79
N THR A 529 2.53 -13.10 -13.96
CA THR A 529 1.15 -13.08 -14.48
C THR A 529 0.93 -11.93 -15.48
N ARG A 530 1.64 -10.82 -15.28
CA ARG A 530 1.76 -9.73 -16.26
C ARG A 530 3.22 -9.62 -16.70
N PRO A 531 3.67 -10.44 -17.67
CA PRO A 531 5.07 -10.52 -18.04
C PRO A 531 5.59 -9.17 -18.56
N VAL A 532 6.87 -8.88 -18.28
CA VAL A 532 7.53 -7.65 -18.78
C VAL A 532 8.41 -7.99 -19.99
N PRO A 533 8.59 -7.06 -20.96
CA PRO A 533 9.54 -7.24 -22.05
C PRO A 533 10.97 -7.50 -21.51
N PHE A 534 11.76 -8.32 -22.19
CA PHE A 534 13.11 -8.71 -21.75
C PHE A 534 14.00 -7.51 -21.36
N GLY A 535 13.97 -6.42 -22.14
CA GLY A 535 14.77 -5.21 -21.86
C GLY A 535 14.16 -4.24 -20.83
N PHE A 536 13.00 -4.56 -20.24
CA PHE A 536 12.30 -3.65 -19.34
C PHE A 536 13.11 -3.33 -18.08
N ASN A 537 13.69 -4.36 -17.47
CA ASN A 537 14.46 -4.20 -16.23
C ASN A 537 15.71 -3.30 -16.42
N ALA A 538 16.41 -3.42 -17.56
CA ALA A 538 17.53 -2.56 -17.92
C ALA A 538 17.09 -1.10 -18.09
N ALA A 539 15.99 -0.87 -18.80
CA ALA A 539 15.43 0.47 -18.96
C ALA A 539 14.95 1.09 -17.62
N VAL A 540 14.46 0.29 -16.68
CA VAL A 540 14.13 0.77 -15.32
C VAL A 540 15.40 1.10 -14.55
N ARG A 541 16.49 0.33 -14.70
CA ARG A 541 17.78 0.64 -14.08
C ARG A 541 18.28 2.02 -14.56
N GLU A 542 18.25 2.27 -15.86
CA GLU A 542 18.61 3.57 -16.44
C GLU A 542 17.76 4.72 -15.88
N LEU A 543 16.45 4.52 -15.75
CA LEU A 543 15.57 5.51 -15.13
C LEU A 543 15.92 5.74 -13.64
N CYS A 544 16.22 4.69 -12.90
CA CYS A 544 16.64 4.84 -11.50
C CYS A 544 17.94 5.65 -11.40
N ASP A 545 18.90 5.41 -12.26
CA ASP A 545 20.16 6.15 -12.32
C ASP A 545 19.94 7.62 -12.68
N GLU A 546 19.11 7.91 -13.70
CA GLU A 546 18.76 9.27 -14.11
C GLU A 546 18.12 10.09 -12.98
N PHE A 547 17.27 9.46 -12.17
CA PHE A 547 16.57 10.13 -11.09
C PHE A 547 17.24 9.98 -9.72
N GLY A 548 18.35 9.24 -9.63
CA GLY A 548 19.06 8.94 -8.40
C GLY A 548 18.20 8.17 -7.40
N ALA A 549 17.31 7.30 -7.87
CA ALA A 549 16.52 6.38 -7.06
C ALA A 549 17.23 5.03 -6.97
N LEU A 550 17.07 4.31 -5.86
CA LEU A 550 17.55 2.93 -5.77
C LEU A 550 16.60 1.98 -6.52
N LEU A 551 17.16 0.96 -7.17
CA LEU A 551 16.41 -0.14 -7.75
C LEU A 551 16.40 -1.30 -6.77
N ILE A 552 15.20 -1.74 -6.37
CA ILE A 552 14.98 -2.94 -5.56
C ILE A 552 14.38 -4.02 -6.44
N PHE A 553 15.07 -5.16 -6.58
CA PHE A 553 14.49 -6.36 -7.15
C PHE A 553 13.83 -7.18 -6.07
N ASP A 554 12.53 -7.41 -6.21
CA ASP A 554 11.80 -8.39 -5.42
C ASP A 554 11.99 -9.78 -6.04
N GLU A 555 12.97 -10.48 -5.52
CA GLU A 555 13.29 -11.86 -5.91
C GLU A 555 12.74 -12.90 -4.92
N VAL A 556 11.68 -12.56 -4.21
CA VAL A 556 11.00 -13.50 -3.30
C VAL A 556 10.51 -14.74 -4.02
N VAL A 557 10.05 -14.62 -5.27
CA VAL A 557 9.67 -15.76 -6.11
C VAL A 557 10.81 -16.21 -7.02
N THR A 558 11.53 -15.27 -7.61
CA THR A 558 12.49 -15.54 -8.69
C THR A 558 13.88 -15.94 -8.19
N GLY A 559 14.28 -15.52 -6.99
CA GLY A 559 15.57 -15.84 -6.39
C GLY A 559 15.75 -17.33 -6.20
N PHE A 560 16.85 -17.87 -6.73
CA PHE A 560 17.20 -19.30 -6.78
C PHE A 560 16.21 -20.18 -7.55
N ARG A 561 14.97 -19.73 -7.82
CA ARG A 561 14.01 -20.49 -8.65
C ARG A 561 14.32 -20.36 -10.15
N LEU A 562 14.64 -19.15 -10.62
CA LEU A 562 14.99 -18.95 -12.03
C LEU A 562 16.43 -19.33 -12.38
N GLY A 563 17.23 -19.67 -11.39
CA GLY A 563 18.64 -19.97 -11.47
C GLY A 563 19.39 -19.49 -10.24
N LEU A 564 20.60 -19.96 -10.05
CA LEU A 564 21.41 -19.60 -8.88
C LEU A 564 21.74 -18.10 -8.82
N GLY A 565 21.88 -17.44 -9.97
CA GLY A 565 22.06 -15.99 -10.07
C GLY A 565 20.76 -15.19 -10.00
N GLY A 566 19.61 -15.82 -9.76
CA GLY A 566 18.29 -15.18 -9.73
C GLY A 566 17.89 -14.51 -11.06
N ALA A 567 16.84 -13.73 -11.03
CA ALA A 567 16.43 -12.95 -12.20
C ALA A 567 17.45 -11.85 -12.55
N GLN A 568 18.14 -11.26 -11.56
CA GLN A 568 19.20 -10.28 -11.81
C GLN A 568 20.32 -10.84 -12.68
N GLY A 569 20.73 -12.09 -12.46
CA GLY A 569 21.71 -12.78 -13.30
C GLY A 569 21.15 -13.10 -14.68
N TYR A 570 19.91 -13.59 -14.77
CA TYR A 570 19.25 -13.90 -16.04
C TYR A 570 19.10 -12.69 -16.97
N PHE A 571 18.66 -11.54 -16.42
CA PHE A 571 18.48 -10.30 -17.20
C PHE A 571 19.76 -9.47 -17.34
N GLY A 572 20.84 -9.81 -16.64
CA GLY A 572 22.09 -9.04 -16.62
C GLY A 572 21.94 -7.64 -16.02
N VAL A 573 21.05 -7.47 -15.04
CA VAL A 573 20.75 -6.18 -14.40
C VAL A 573 21.13 -6.21 -12.93
N ARG A 574 21.97 -5.26 -12.48
CA ARG A 574 22.36 -5.13 -11.07
C ARG A 574 21.38 -4.21 -10.32
N PRO A 575 20.55 -4.71 -9.41
CA PRO A 575 19.79 -3.87 -8.49
C PRO A 575 20.71 -3.29 -7.41
N ASP A 576 20.26 -2.21 -6.75
CA ASP A 576 20.94 -1.69 -5.54
C ASP A 576 20.63 -2.55 -4.32
N LEU A 577 19.42 -3.09 -4.24
CA LEU A 577 18.95 -4.02 -3.22
C LEU A 577 18.18 -5.17 -3.86
N THR A 578 18.32 -6.35 -3.28
CA THR A 578 17.56 -7.57 -3.62
C THR A 578 16.85 -8.06 -2.38
N VAL A 579 15.56 -8.35 -2.47
CA VAL A 579 14.80 -8.98 -1.39
C VAL A 579 14.55 -10.45 -1.71
N PHE A 580 14.70 -11.29 -0.69
CA PHE A 580 14.58 -12.75 -0.77
C PHE A 580 13.44 -13.26 0.09
N GLY A 581 12.93 -14.42 -0.27
CA GLY A 581 11.98 -15.21 0.48
C GLY A 581 11.99 -16.64 -0.02
N LYS A 582 11.01 -17.42 0.37
CA LYS A 582 10.72 -18.76 -0.23
C LYS A 582 11.96 -19.65 -0.40
N CYS A 583 12.52 -19.70 -1.60
CA CYS A 583 13.65 -20.56 -1.95
C CYS A 583 14.92 -20.30 -1.15
N ILE A 584 15.06 -19.12 -0.51
CA ILE A 584 16.26 -18.80 0.30
C ILE A 584 16.51 -19.82 1.42
N THR A 585 15.48 -20.55 1.87
CA THR A 585 15.57 -21.62 2.87
C THR A 585 15.15 -22.99 2.36
N GLY A 586 14.90 -23.13 1.06
CA GLY A 586 14.42 -24.40 0.47
C GLY A 586 13.06 -24.86 1.00
N GLY A 587 12.22 -23.95 1.48
CA GLY A 587 10.91 -24.25 2.06
C GLY A 587 10.87 -24.35 3.58
N TYR A 588 12.00 -24.24 4.27
CA TYR A 588 12.04 -24.17 5.74
C TYR A 588 11.59 -22.80 6.26
N PRO A 589 11.12 -22.72 7.51
CA PRO A 589 10.59 -21.47 8.11
C PRO A 589 11.59 -20.31 8.14
N MET A 590 11.08 -19.12 8.41
CA MET A 590 11.85 -17.86 8.51
C MET A 590 12.62 -17.54 7.22
N ALA A 591 11.92 -17.67 6.09
CA ALA A 591 12.46 -17.48 4.75
C ALA A 591 12.36 -16.00 4.32
N GLY A 592 13.33 -15.17 4.74
CA GLY A 592 13.45 -13.79 4.31
C GLY A 592 14.90 -13.32 4.29
N GLY A 593 15.20 -12.29 3.50
CA GLY A 593 16.53 -11.69 3.49
C GLY A 593 16.61 -10.46 2.59
N VAL A 594 17.58 -9.60 2.86
CA VAL A 594 17.96 -8.47 2.02
C VAL A 594 19.44 -8.54 1.72
N GLY A 595 19.78 -8.48 0.46
CA GLY A 595 21.15 -8.32 -0.03
C GLY A 595 21.28 -7.06 -0.87
N GLY A 596 22.48 -6.52 -1.01
CA GLY A 596 22.69 -5.37 -1.86
C GLY A 596 24.05 -4.69 -1.67
N ARG A 597 24.16 -3.50 -2.23
CA ARG A 597 25.33 -2.66 -2.16
C ARG A 597 25.76 -2.42 -0.72
N ARG A 598 27.05 -2.52 -0.46
CA ARG A 598 27.64 -2.37 0.89
C ARG A 598 27.32 -1.03 1.55
N ASP A 599 27.37 0.07 0.79
CA ASP A 599 27.09 1.41 1.29
C ASP A 599 25.61 1.59 1.71
N VAL A 600 24.66 0.96 1.03
CA VAL A 600 23.24 0.97 1.39
C VAL A 600 22.99 0.04 2.57
N MET A 601 23.56 -1.17 2.55
CA MET A 601 23.43 -2.19 3.59
C MET A 601 24.07 -1.76 4.92
N ALA A 602 25.06 -0.87 4.91
CA ALA A 602 25.65 -0.28 6.09
C ALA A 602 24.62 0.40 7.03
N SER A 603 23.49 0.84 6.49
CA SER A 603 22.39 1.38 7.28
C SER A 603 21.77 0.38 8.27
N PHE A 604 21.98 -0.93 8.07
CA PHE A 604 21.53 -1.99 8.99
C PHE A 604 22.52 -2.31 10.11
N ALA A 605 23.74 -1.80 10.05
CA ALA A 605 24.74 -2.09 11.06
C ALA A 605 24.26 -1.59 12.43
N SER A 606 24.19 -2.51 13.39
CA SER A 606 23.88 -2.22 14.78
C SER A 606 25.13 -2.45 15.61
N GLY A 607 25.70 -1.43 16.24
CA GLY A 607 26.89 -1.60 17.05
C GLY A 607 27.19 -0.39 17.91
N ILE A 608 28.05 -0.59 18.90
CA ILE A 608 28.63 0.49 19.72
C ILE A 608 29.47 1.35 18.79
N GLY A 609 29.04 2.58 18.49
CA GLY A 609 29.73 3.52 17.59
C GLY A 609 28.96 3.94 16.35
N GLY A 610 27.80 3.35 16.07
CA GLY A 610 26.87 3.87 15.05
C GLY A 610 26.25 5.20 15.49
N LYS A 611 26.21 6.21 14.60
CA LYS A 611 25.54 7.48 14.90
C LYS A 611 24.06 7.22 15.16
N SER A 612 23.57 7.64 16.32
CA SER A 612 22.15 7.60 16.68
C SER A 612 21.35 8.39 15.65
N GLY A 613 20.29 7.77 15.08
CA GLY A 613 19.38 8.41 14.11
C GLY A 613 19.64 8.12 12.63
N GLU A 614 20.79 7.56 12.25
CA GLU A 614 21.10 7.20 10.84
C GLU A 614 20.81 5.73 10.50
N ARG A 615 20.34 4.94 11.47
CA ARG A 615 20.16 3.49 11.34
C ARG A 615 18.77 3.12 10.82
N ALA A 616 18.71 2.27 9.80
CA ALA A 616 17.51 1.57 9.40
C ALA A 616 17.25 0.41 10.38
N TYR A 617 16.41 0.64 11.41
CA TYR A 617 16.10 -0.40 12.39
C TYR A 617 15.31 -1.54 11.76
N VAL A 618 15.80 -2.77 11.92
CA VAL A 618 15.16 -4.03 11.58
C VAL A 618 15.23 -4.98 12.76
N GLY A 619 14.27 -5.86 12.91
CA GLY A 619 14.17 -6.81 14.01
C GLY A 619 13.55 -8.12 13.56
N GLY A 620 13.30 -8.98 14.53
CA GLY A 620 12.74 -10.32 14.37
C GLY A 620 13.46 -11.28 15.28
N THR A 621 12.81 -11.73 16.38
CA THR A 621 13.42 -12.60 17.39
C THR A 621 14.03 -13.86 16.81
N LEU A 622 13.41 -14.42 15.77
CA LEU A 622 13.85 -15.67 15.14
C LEU A 622 14.61 -15.44 13.82
N SER A 623 14.89 -14.19 13.43
CA SER A 623 15.67 -13.90 12.23
C SER A 623 17.09 -14.41 12.37
N ALA A 624 17.65 -14.96 11.28
CA ALA A 624 19.01 -15.50 11.23
C ALA A 624 19.29 -16.60 12.29
N ASN A 625 18.29 -17.41 12.63
CA ASN A 625 18.50 -18.57 13.51
C ASN A 625 19.28 -19.69 12.80
N PRO A 626 19.95 -20.60 13.54
CA PRO A 626 20.73 -21.69 12.96
C PRO A 626 19.97 -22.55 11.98
N LEU A 627 18.72 -22.93 12.32
CA LEU A 627 17.87 -23.75 11.44
C LEU A 627 17.66 -23.10 10.07
N SER A 628 17.25 -21.84 10.02
CA SER A 628 16.94 -21.14 8.76
C SER A 628 18.18 -20.87 7.91
N CYS A 629 19.28 -20.46 8.54
CA CYS A 629 20.54 -20.18 7.84
C CYS A 629 21.17 -21.47 7.28
N ALA A 630 21.16 -22.54 8.06
CA ALA A 630 21.66 -23.85 7.64
C ALA A 630 20.77 -24.44 6.52
N ALA A 631 19.46 -24.37 6.68
CA ALA A 631 18.52 -24.80 5.65
C ALA A 631 18.77 -24.07 4.35
N GLY A 632 18.96 -22.74 4.40
CA GLY A 632 19.29 -21.94 3.21
C GLY A 632 20.60 -22.34 2.56
N TYR A 633 21.65 -22.46 3.36
CA TYR A 633 22.96 -22.90 2.89
C TYR A 633 22.91 -24.26 2.22
N PHE A 634 22.29 -25.26 2.86
CA PHE A 634 22.20 -26.61 2.32
C PHE A 634 21.26 -26.71 1.12
N ALA A 635 20.12 -25.97 1.12
CA ALA A 635 19.20 -25.97 0.00
C ALA A 635 19.84 -25.38 -1.27
N ILE A 636 20.51 -24.22 -1.16
CA ILE A 636 21.14 -23.57 -2.32
C ILE A 636 22.33 -24.41 -2.81
N THR A 637 23.13 -24.98 -1.91
CA THR A 637 24.21 -25.90 -2.28
C THR A 637 23.67 -27.15 -3.00
N GLU A 638 22.54 -27.68 -2.57
CA GLU A 638 21.90 -28.82 -3.21
C GLU A 638 21.30 -28.45 -4.57
N MET A 639 20.70 -27.27 -4.70
CA MET A 639 20.22 -26.71 -5.99
C MET A 639 21.38 -26.55 -6.98
N GLU A 640 22.55 -26.12 -6.53
CA GLU A 640 23.77 -26.01 -7.34
C GLU A 640 24.27 -27.39 -7.77
N ARG A 641 24.37 -28.32 -6.84
CA ARG A 641 24.83 -29.69 -7.09
C ARG A 641 23.96 -30.44 -8.10
N THR A 642 22.64 -30.25 -8.03
CA THR A 642 21.66 -30.98 -8.86
C THR A 642 21.24 -30.20 -10.11
N ASN A 643 21.64 -28.96 -10.26
CA ASN A 643 21.10 -28.03 -11.28
C ASN A 643 19.57 -27.94 -11.26
N ALA A 644 18.98 -27.99 -10.05
CA ALA A 644 17.54 -28.08 -9.84
C ALA A 644 16.73 -26.98 -10.55
N PRO A 645 17.17 -25.68 -10.60
CA PRO A 645 16.43 -24.67 -11.34
C PRO A 645 16.25 -24.98 -12.82
N ALA A 646 17.28 -25.49 -13.49
CA ALA A 646 17.20 -25.85 -14.92
C ALA A 646 16.28 -27.06 -15.14
N LEU A 647 16.35 -28.09 -14.28
CA LEU A 647 15.45 -29.26 -14.34
C LEU A 647 13.98 -28.83 -14.12
N ALA A 648 13.72 -28.00 -13.12
CA ALA A 648 12.40 -27.43 -12.87
C ALA A 648 11.90 -26.62 -14.06
N GLY A 649 12.79 -25.87 -14.72
CA GLY A 649 12.47 -25.09 -15.90
C GLY A 649 12.11 -25.98 -17.11
N ALA A 650 12.84 -27.04 -17.35
CA ALA A 650 12.55 -28.02 -18.41
C ALA A 650 11.18 -28.69 -18.21
N ALA A 651 10.84 -29.05 -16.96
CA ALA A 651 9.51 -29.55 -16.61
C ALA A 651 8.42 -28.48 -16.89
N GLY A 652 8.68 -27.20 -16.58
CA GLY A 652 7.78 -26.09 -16.90
C GLY A 652 7.57 -25.89 -18.40
N ASP A 653 8.63 -25.99 -19.19
CA ASP A 653 8.55 -25.89 -20.66
C ASP A 653 7.70 -27.05 -21.25
N ARG A 654 7.94 -28.28 -20.79
CA ARG A 654 7.18 -29.47 -21.21
C ARG A 654 5.69 -29.32 -20.84
N LEU A 655 5.40 -28.97 -19.59
CA LEU A 655 4.03 -28.75 -19.13
C LEU A 655 3.31 -27.67 -19.97
N THR A 656 3.97 -26.53 -20.22
CA THR A 656 3.41 -25.44 -21.02
C THR A 656 3.12 -25.84 -22.46
N ALA A 657 4.02 -26.59 -23.07
CA ALA A 657 3.84 -27.11 -24.42
C ALA A 657 2.63 -28.07 -24.50
N GLY A 658 2.52 -29.01 -23.55
CA GLY A 658 1.38 -29.93 -23.47
C GLY A 658 0.04 -29.22 -23.22
N LEU A 659 0.00 -28.27 -22.28
CA LEU A 659 -1.18 -27.47 -22.04
C LEU A 659 -1.60 -26.67 -23.29
N THR A 660 -0.64 -26.08 -24.00
CA THR A 660 -0.91 -25.35 -25.25
C THR A 660 -1.52 -26.29 -26.33
N GLU A 661 -1.03 -27.52 -26.44
CA GLU A 661 -1.57 -28.50 -27.38
C GLU A 661 -3.01 -28.91 -26.99
N ILE A 662 -3.30 -29.13 -25.71
CA ILE A 662 -4.65 -29.44 -25.22
C ILE A 662 -5.59 -28.27 -25.53
N ILE A 663 -5.19 -27.03 -25.22
CA ILE A 663 -5.95 -25.81 -25.50
C ILE A 663 -6.28 -25.71 -27.00
N ARG A 664 -5.31 -26.01 -27.87
CA ARG A 664 -5.47 -25.99 -29.31
C ARG A 664 -6.43 -27.10 -29.80
N ARG A 665 -6.30 -28.31 -29.28
CA ARG A 665 -7.10 -29.48 -29.62
C ARG A 665 -8.59 -29.26 -29.36
N TYR A 666 -8.91 -28.69 -28.21
CA TYR A 666 -10.29 -28.39 -27.78
C TYR A 666 -10.76 -26.98 -28.14
N ARG A 667 -9.98 -26.22 -28.93
CA ARG A 667 -10.30 -24.85 -29.37
C ARG A 667 -10.71 -23.92 -28.21
N LEU A 668 -10.04 -24.07 -27.07
CA LEU A 668 -10.31 -23.26 -25.89
C LEU A 668 -9.68 -21.87 -26.04
N PRO A 669 -10.30 -20.81 -25.51
CA PRO A 669 -9.73 -19.47 -25.54
C PRO A 669 -8.62 -19.25 -24.51
N PHE A 670 -8.25 -20.28 -23.78
CA PHE A 670 -7.29 -20.23 -22.67
C PHE A 670 -5.87 -19.96 -23.15
N VAL A 671 -5.03 -19.48 -22.25
CA VAL A 671 -3.65 -19.13 -22.57
C VAL A 671 -2.70 -19.81 -21.59
N ALA A 672 -1.77 -20.60 -22.11
CA ALA A 672 -0.64 -21.13 -21.35
C ALA A 672 0.65 -20.44 -21.78
N TYR A 673 1.51 -20.10 -20.80
CA TYR A 673 2.85 -19.55 -20.99
C TYR A 673 3.68 -19.75 -19.72
N ASN A 674 5.01 -19.64 -19.80
CA ASN A 674 5.86 -19.77 -18.63
C ASN A 674 7.08 -18.85 -18.68
N GLN A 675 7.64 -18.61 -17.50
CA GLN A 675 9.00 -18.14 -17.30
C GLN A 675 9.76 -19.22 -16.54
N GLY A 676 10.29 -20.18 -17.28
CA GLY A 676 10.93 -21.36 -16.73
C GLY A 676 9.97 -22.19 -15.86
N SER A 677 10.32 -22.37 -14.58
CA SER A 677 9.54 -23.16 -13.62
C SER A 677 8.30 -22.42 -13.04
N ILE A 678 7.96 -21.25 -13.56
CA ILE A 678 6.74 -20.52 -13.23
C ILE A 678 5.82 -20.59 -14.44
N VAL A 679 4.80 -21.43 -14.36
CA VAL A 679 3.84 -21.70 -15.44
C VAL A 679 2.51 -21.03 -15.13
N HIS A 680 1.90 -20.44 -16.13
CA HIS A 680 0.60 -19.79 -16.07
C HIS A 680 -0.38 -20.49 -16.99
N LEU A 681 -1.56 -20.84 -16.46
CA LEU A 681 -2.70 -21.34 -17.21
C LEU A 681 -3.88 -20.40 -16.98
N GLU A 682 -4.02 -19.40 -17.83
CA GLU A 682 -5.08 -18.40 -17.72
C GLU A 682 -6.36 -18.91 -18.37
N THR A 683 -7.33 -19.28 -17.55
CA THR A 683 -8.65 -19.76 -17.96
C THR A 683 -9.71 -18.67 -17.86
N SER A 684 -9.66 -17.87 -16.80
CA SER A 684 -10.64 -16.82 -16.50
C SER A 684 -10.14 -15.40 -16.83
N ALA A 685 -8.82 -15.20 -16.88
CA ALA A 685 -8.17 -13.89 -17.02
C ALA A 685 -8.60 -12.84 -15.97
N VAL A 686 -9.04 -13.26 -14.77
CA VAL A 686 -9.48 -12.36 -13.69
C VAL A 686 -8.37 -11.40 -13.27
N MET A 687 -7.13 -11.89 -13.19
CA MET A 687 -5.95 -11.10 -12.81
C MET A 687 -5.51 -10.09 -13.87
N LEU A 688 -6.09 -10.15 -15.07
CA LEU A 688 -5.79 -9.25 -16.18
C LEU A 688 -6.80 -8.11 -16.33
N LEU A 689 -7.90 -8.17 -15.57
CA LEU A 689 -8.83 -7.05 -15.48
C LEU A 689 -8.11 -5.83 -14.90
N ASP A 690 -8.52 -4.64 -15.33
CA ASP A 690 -7.98 -3.39 -14.83
C ASP A 690 -9.06 -2.32 -14.66
N LEU A 691 -8.74 -1.24 -13.95
CA LEU A 691 -9.65 -0.12 -13.74
C LEU A 691 -9.64 0.92 -14.88
N LYS A 692 -8.95 0.66 -15.99
CA LYS A 692 -9.13 1.48 -17.20
C LYS A 692 -10.55 1.30 -17.78
N HIS A 693 -11.16 0.13 -17.48
CA HIS A 693 -12.53 -0.22 -17.86
C HIS A 693 -13.38 -0.56 -16.62
N PRO A 694 -13.74 0.42 -15.77
CA PRO A 694 -14.34 0.19 -14.46
C PRO A 694 -15.70 -0.52 -14.50
N LEU A 695 -16.53 -0.26 -15.49
CA LEU A 695 -17.83 -0.94 -15.65
C LEU A 695 -17.65 -2.42 -15.97
N ARG A 696 -16.69 -2.73 -16.82
CA ARG A 696 -16.32 -4.11 -17.15
C ARG A 696 -15.75 -4.82 -15.94
N PHE A 697 -14.81 -4.19 -15.25
CA PHE A 697 -14.22 -4.70 -14.03
C PHE A 697 -15.29 -5.08 -13.01
N ALA A 698 -16.21 -4.17 -12.70
CA ALA A 698 -17.29 -4.41 -11.73
C ALA A 698 -18.22 -5.56 -12.14
N LYS A 699 -18.52 -5.70 -13.44
CA LYS A 699 -19.41 -6.74 -13.95
C LYS A 699 -18.75 -8.11 -14.03
N GLU A 700 -17.49 -8.18 -14.42
CA GLU A 700 -16.82 -9.43 -14.78
C GLU A 700 -15.94 -10.01 -13.68
N MET A 701 -15.50 -9.22 -12.70
CA MET A 701 -14.58 -9.68 -11.66
C MET A 701 -15.11 -10.88 -10.88
N LYS A 702 -16.34 -10.81 -10.36
CA LYS A 702 -16.93 -11.88 -9.53
C LYS A 702 -17.17 -13.17 -10.33
N PRO A 703 -17.79 -13.15 -11.53
CA PRO A 703 -17.95 -14.36 -12.34
C PRO A 703 -16.63 -15.01 -12.75
N ARG A 704 -15.61 -14.22 -13.15
CA ARG A 704 -14.30 -14.74 -13.55
C ARG A 704 -13.53 -15.33 -12.36
N LYS A 705 -13.63 -14.71 -11.19
CA LYS A 705 -13.04 -15.25 -9.97
C LYS A 705 -13.66 -16.59 -9.60
N HIS A 706 -14.99 -16.68 -9.62
CA HIS A 706 -15.70 -17.92 -9.31
C HIS A 706 -15.35 -19.04 -10.29
N MET A 707 -15.30 -18.75 -11.61
CA MET A 707 -14.85 -19.71 -12.60
C MET A 707 -13.42 -20.23 -12.33
N MET A 708 -12.51 -19.35 -11.90
CA MET A 708 -11.14 -19.75 -11.54
C MET A 708 -11.14 -20.70 -10.34
N GLU A 709 -11.99 -20.43 -9.34
CA GLU A 709 -12.16 -21.28 -8.15
C GLU A 709 -12.73 -22.65 -8.51
N GLU A 710 -13.77 -22.71 -9.36
CA GLU A 710 -14.36 -23.96 -9.87
C GLU A 710 -13.34 -24.77 -10.68
N MET A 711 -12.54 -24.12 -11.52
CA MET A 711 -11.48 -24.78 -12.28
C MET A 711 -10.42 -25.38 -11.35
N GLY A 712 -10.01 -24.66 -10.31
CA GLY A 712 -9.09 -25.15 -9.28
C GLY A 712 -9.66 -26.38 -8.55
N ALA A 713 -10.94 -26.36 -8.19
CA ALA A 713 -11.63 -27.50 -7.57
C ALA A 713 -11.65 -28.74 -8.49
N ALA A 714 -11.94 -28.55 -9.79
CA ALA A 714 -11.96 -29.63 -10.74
C ALA A 714 -10.55 -30.22 -10.97
N PHE A 715 -9.50 -29.39 -11.00
CA PHE A 715 -8.11 -29.88 -11.06
C PHE A 715 -7.78 -30.71 -9.82
N ALA A 716 -8.14 -30.25 -8.62
CA ALA A 716 -7.90 -31.01 -7.39
C ALA A 716 -8.68 -32.32 -7.35
N ALA A 717 -9.95 -32.35 -7.76
CA ALA A 717 -10.73 -33.56 -7.88
C ALA A 717 -10.13 -34.58 -8.90
N ASN A 718 -9.32 -34.11 -9.84
CA ASN A 718 -8.55 -34.93 -10.77
C ASN A 718 -7.10 -35.13 -10.31
N GLY A 719 -6.77 -34.84 -9.07
CA GLY A 719 -5.46 -35.12 -8.46
C GLY A 719 -4.36 -34.13 -8.83
N ILE A 720 -4.68 -32.85 -9.09
CA ILE A 720 -3.73 -31.78 -9.35
C ILE A 720 -3.99 -30.60 -8.41
N ILE A 721 -2.99 -30.20 -7.64
CA ILE A 721 -3.05 -28.98 -6.81
C ILE A 721 -2.33 -27.84 -7.54
N THR A 722 -3.02 -26.69 -7.67
CA THR A 722 -2.50 -25.49 -8.32
C THR A 722 -2.59 -24.29 -7.37
N LEU A 723 -1.87 -23.21 -7.68
CA LEU A 723 -2.06 -21.94 -6.98
C LEU A 723 -3.24 -21.18 -7.58
N ALA A 724 -4.32 -21.10 -6.83
CA ALA A 724 -5.53 -20.37 -7.19
C ALA A 724 -6.10 -20.74 -8.58
N GLY A 725 -5.95 -21.99 -9.02
CA GLY A 725 -6.50 -22.49 -10.29
C GLY A 725 -5.82 -21.96 -11.57
N SER A 726 -4.76 -21.14 -11.47
CA SER A 726 -4.16 -20.48 -12.64
C SER A 726 -2.64 -20.53 -12.70
N ARG A 727 -1.95 -20.54 -11.56
CA ARG A 727 -0.48 -20.58 -11.51
C ARG A 727 0.02 -21.93 -11.05
N LEU A 728 1.08 -22.39 -11.68
CA LEU A 728 1.71 -23.67 -11.40
C LEU A 728 3.22 -23.45 -11.23
N TYR A 729 3.80 -24.09 -10.23
CA TYR A 729 5.25 -24.12 -10.04
C TYR A 729 5.74 -25.54 -10.31
N THR A 730 6.82 -25.68 -11.08
CA THR A 730 7.49 -26.95 -11.28
C THR A 730 8.78 -27.04 -10.45
N SER A 731 9.21 -28.26 -10.15
CA SER A 731 10.40 -28.59 -9.38
C SER A 731 11.28 -29.61 -10.15
N MET A 732 12.46 -29.89 -9.65
CA MET A 732 13.28 -30.96 -10.23
C MET A 732 12.68 -32.35 -10.01
N ALA A 733 11.69 -32.51 -9.13
CA ALA A 733 11.00 -33.77 -8.88
C ALA A 733 9.88 -34.08 -9.89
N ASP A 734 9.52 -33.07 -10.72
CA ASP A 734 8.52 -33.22 -11.77
C ASP A 734 9.19 -33.83 -13.01
N THR A 735 9.38 -35.16 -12.96
CA THR A 735 9.95 -35.93 -14.08
C THR A 735 9.02 -35.92 -15.30
N ASP A 736 9.51 -36.40 -16.44
CA ASP A 736 8.70 -36.52 -17.67
C ASP A 736 7.43 -37.33 -17.44
N GLU A 737 7.51 -38.43 -16.66
CA GLU A 737 6.34 -39.25 -16.32
C GLU A 737 5.33 -38.53 -15.45
N VAL A 738 5.78 -37.69 -14.49
CA VAL A 738 4.90 -36.87 -13.67
C VAL A 738 4.20 -35.80 -14.50
N ILE A 739 4.92 -35.18 -15.43
CA ILE A 739 4.34 -34.18 -16.33
C ILE A 739 3.35 -34.82 -17.31
N ASP A 740 3.63 -36.03 -17.83
CA ASP A 740 2.71 -36.74 -18.73
C ASP A 740 1.41 -37.13 -17.97
N ASP A 741 1.50 -37.69 -16.75
CA ASP A 741 0.33 -37.94 -15.89
C ASP A 741 -0.46 -36.67 -15.61
N ALA A 742 0.26 -35.57 -15.35
CA ALA A 742 -0.39 -34.26 -15.12
C ALA A 742 -1.15 -33.78 -16.37
N LEU A 743 -0.55 -33.89 -17.54
CA LEU A 743 -1.19 -33.47 -18.81
C LEU A 743 -2.44 -34.31 -19.11
N GLU A 744 -2.42 -35.61 -18.88
CA GLU A 744 -3.62 -36.47 -19.00
C GLU A 744 -4.75 -36.01 -18.05
N ARG A 745 -4.40 -35.62 -16.83
CA ARG A 745 -5.38 -35.12 -15.84
C ARG A 745 -5.91 -33.74 -16.22
N PHE A 746 -5.05 -32.83 -16.69
CA PHE A 746 -5.48 -31.53 -17.23
C PHE A 746 -6.41 -31.73 -18.44
N GLU A 747 -6.11 -32.64 -19.35
CA GLU A 747 -6.92 -32.93 -20.53
C GLU A 747 -8.32 -33.42 -20.13
N ARG A 748 -8.42 -34.32 -19.12
CA ARG A 748 -9.72 -34.77 -18.59
C ARG A 748 -10.61 -33.63 -18.12
N VAL A 749 -10.03 -32.62 -17.51
CA VAL A 749 -10.80 -31.42 -17.05
C VAL A 749 -11.10 -30.49 -18.22
N LEU A 750 -10.07 -30.15 -19.01
CA LEU A 750 -10.19 -29.14 -20.06
C LEU A 750 -11.10 -29.57 -21.22
N SER A 751 -11.17 -30.88 -21.53
CA SER A 751 -12.11 -31.45 -22.52
C SER A 751 -13.58 -31.33 -22.10
N ARG A 752 -13.84 -30.99 -20.84
CA ARG A 752 -15.20 -30.84 -20.27
C ARG A 752 -15.60 -29.37 -20.03
N VAL A 753 -14.83 -28.44 -20.59
CA VAL A 753 -15.20 -27.02 -20.63
C VAL A 753 -16.35 -26.83 -21.64
N GLU A 754 -17.24 -25.86 -21.38
CA GLU A 754 -18.32 -25.53 -22.32
C GLU A 754 -17.77 -25.09 -23.68
N GLY A 755 -18.21 -25.76 -24.76
CA GLY A 755 -17.77 -25.50 -26.13
C GLY A 755 -16.37 -26.02 -26.46
N ALA A 756 -15.86 -27.00 -25.67
CA ALA A 756 -14.64 -27.79 -25.97
C ALA A 756 -14.90 -28.80 -27.09
#